data_d90eb43c981ed6d5576f80a1e5d5222d
#
_entry.id   d90eb43c981ed6d5576f80a1e5d5222d
#
_cell.length_a   1.000
_cell.length_b   1.000
_cell.length_c   1.000
_cell.angle_alpha   90.00
_cell.angle_beta   90.00
_cell.angle_gamma   90.00
#
_symmetry.space_group_name_H-M   'P 1'
#
loop_
_entity.id
_entity.type
_entity.pdbx_description
1 polymer ?
#
loop_
_entity_poly.entity_id
_entity_poly.type
_entity_poly.pdbx_seq_one_letter_code
_entity_poly.pdbx_strand_id
1 'polypeptide(L)'
;MAHKDNPKVNWGAKVMAECIGEELPPCQAACPLDIRVREKLRFMQQGDPAAALAVVLERCPFPGILGRICTHPCEAACTRNSLDQPIAVAGLKRYLADLDPDAVLDVTPGPDRPQPVAIVGGGPAGLMAAYELRRFGYPVTLFEAEPFLGGALRLYIPPYRLPREVLEREVSVVSKLGAEVRLRTRLGRDVHLEDLRRDFAAVFLALGAHKGLSLQIPGEDLTGVQDGLSFLRAVNQGTPPVVGRRVAVIGGGNAAVDAARSARRAGAEEVHLLYRLVAALMPALASEVEEARREGVQFHFLTLPVRLLGDGRVQGLVAQKTELGEPDAGGRSCPVPLPGSEFTLKVDLVIPAVGQTADFSFFGPGLAFDTATIHRLEADPVTLSTQIPGVFAGGDLVTGPKSAVEAFAAGRRAALAIHCSLNGQPLPQESPPLTSRTTSLIVDTLGAEVTCRQPMPDLSLAVRTAQPDAEVELGFTAAAAQAEAARCLTCVCSQCVKNCTFLQHYVQQFPYTEKGLVRLLEDRGITDPLLPYSCHYCGLCQAVCPKDLHAGRVCLAAREDLVARGQGPLPPHKGIQNYVKWGSSPFFALSRPDPATGKAARVFFPGCSLAGHATEVVKAAYAHLRRKLPDTGLMLNCCGAPSYFMGETDVMLGIIGNVAGEMAKLGAREIIVACTHCYQTFQEFLPEVKTRTIYEVLNEVGLPDEAPAGPPWTFNIQDACGARQFPQIHDAVRRLVADLDYSVEEMAHNRERSICCGSGGMVPAVAPMLARRMTDFRLSEANRDLVTYCASCRARLAKTGHPTLHVLDLPFNPNWQQSKTQPPPHSLLRWWRRWRLKQHFLGGGG
;
A
#
# COMPACT_ATOMS: atom_id res chain seq x y z
N MET A 1 -10.90 18.76 -37.13
CA MET A 1 -12.27 18.48 -36.65
C MET A 1 -12.41 17.24 -35.72
N ALA A 2 -11.33 16.54 -35.40
CA ALA A 2 -11.37 15.29 -34.65
C ALA A 2 -11.26 15.43 -33.10
N HIS A 3 -11.27 16.64 -32.54
CA HIS A 3 -11.11 16.86 -31.09
C HIS A 3 -12.38 17.26 -30.34
N LYS A 4 -13.56 17.31 -30.99
CA LYS A 4 -14.82 17.67 -30.34
C LYS A 4 -15.54 16.53 -29.64
N ASP A 5 -15.17 15.27 -29.90
CA ASP A 5 -15.90 14.08 -29.42
C ASP A 5 -15.13 13.21 -28.41
N ASN A 6 -13.94 13.62 -27.95
CA ASN A 6 -13.31 12.95 -26.81
C ASN A 6 -13.77 13.68 -25.54
N PRO A 7 -14.60 13.07 -24.68
CA PRO A 7 -15.02 13.70 -23.44
C PRO A 7 -13.75 14.10 -22.69
N LYS A 8 -13.56 15.40 -22.42
CA LYS A 8 -12.40 15.92 -21.67
C LYS A 8 -12.32 15.12 -20.38
N VAL A 9 -11.31 14.27 -20.26
CA VAL A 9 -11.08 13.48 -19.04
C VAL A 9 -10.99 14.46 -17.89
N ASN A 10 -11.94 14.41 -16.97
CA ASN A 10 -11.87 15.20 -15.73
C ASN A 10 -10.75 14.60 -14.86
N TRP A 11 -9.54 15.12 -15.01
CA TRP A 11 -8.36 14.63 -14.29
C TRP A 11 -8.47 14.79 -12.78
N GLY A 12 -9.17 15.81 -12.30
CA GLY A 12 -9.46 15.96 -10.87
C GLY A 12 -10.31 14.81 -10.34
N ALA A 13 -11.44 14.54 -11.00
CA ALA A 13 -12.30 13.41 -10.65
C ALA A 13 -11.57 12.07 -10.77
N LYS A 14 -10.75 11.87 -11.81
CA LYS A 14 -9.93 10.66 -11.98
C LYS A 14 -8.94 10.48 -10.83
N VAL A 15 -8.24 11.54 -10.42
CA VAL A 15 -7.32 11.49 -9.28
C VAL A 15 -8.07 11.16 -8.00
N MET A 16 -9.24 11.79 -7.77
CA MET A 16 -10.04 11.52 -6.58
C MET A 16 -10.55 10.07 -6.51
N ALA A 17 -10.88 9.48 -7.64
CA ALA A 17 -11.38 8.10 -7.72
C ALA A 17 -10.27 7.04 -7.63
N GLU A 18 -9.16 7.24 -8.34
CA GLU A 18 -8.18 6.17 -8.59
C GLU A 18 -6.90 6.28 -7.74
N CYS A 19 -6.60 7.43 -7.11
CA CYS A 19 -5.40 7.59 -6.31
C CYS A 19 -5.44 6.72 -5.06
N ILE A 20 -4.44 5.84 -4.91
CA ILE A 20 -4.31 4.89 -3.80
C ILE A 20 -3.58 5.47 -2.58
N GLY A 21 -3.28 6.76 -2.57
CA GLY A 21 -2.54 7.40 -1.48
C GLY A 21 -3.27 7.39 -0.13
N GLU A 22 -4.60 7.30 -0.14
CA GLU A 22 -5.45 7.21 1.04
C GLU A 22 -5.91 5.77 1.36
N GLU A 23 -5.49 4.80 0.56
CA GLU A 23 -5.76 3.40 0.83
C GLU A 23 -5.23 2.96 2.20
N LEU A 24 -5.91 1.99 2.78
CA LEU A 24 -5.50 1.45 4.07
C LEU A 24 -4.10 0.83 3.97
N PRO A 25 -3.21 1.07 4.94
CA PRO A 25 -1.95 0.36 5.00
C PRO A 25 -2.19 -1.15 5.20
N PRO A 26 -1.32 -2.02 4.68
CA PRO A 26 -1.52 -3.47 4.74
C PRO A 26 -1.79 -3.99 6.16
N CYS A 27 -1.10 -3.46 7.17
CA CYS A 27 -1.30 -3.83 8.56
C CYS A 27 -2.69 -3.46 9.12
N GLN A 28 -3.29 -2.35 8.67
CA GLN A 28 -4.65 -1.97 9.08
C GLN A 28 -5.69 -2.77 8.30
N ALA A 29 -5.49 -2.94 6.97
CA ALA A 29 -6.38 -3.74 6.14
C ALA A 29 -6.49 -5.19 6.62
N ALA A 30 -5.35 -5.77 7.06
CA ALA A 30 -5.31 -7.12 7.60
C ALA A 30 -5.89 -7.24 9.03
N CYS A 31 -6.11 -6.14 9.75
CA CYS A 31 -6.63 -6.18 11.11
C CYS A 31 -8.16 -6.32 11.13
N PRO A 32 -8.76 -7.41 11.69
CA PRO A 32 -10.21 -7.55 11.78
C PRO A 32 -10.88 -6.46 12.64
N LEU A 33 -10.15 -5.86 13.58
CA LEU A 33 -10.62 -4.71 14.39
C LEU A 33 -10.38 -3.36 13.73
N ASP A 34 -9.74 -3.32 12.56
CA ASP A 34 -9.43 -2.08 11.83
C ASP A 34 -8.64 -1.07 12.68
N ILE A 35 -7.69 -1.57 13.50
CA ILE A 35 -6.84 -0.71 14.33
C ILE A 35 -5.96 0.13 13.42
N ARG A 36 -5.91 1.44 13.64
CA ARG A 36 -5.08 2.40 12.90
C ARG A 36 -3.60 2.27 13.27
N VAL A 37 -3.02 1.10 12.89
CA VAL A 37 -1.65 0.70 13.27
C VAL A 37 -0.61 1.73 12.87
N ARG A 38 -0.69 2.27 11.64
CA ARG A 38 0.22 3.31 11.14
C ARG A 38 0.20 4.56 12.03
N GLU A 39 -0.98 4.98 12.45
CA GLU A 39 -1.15 6.16 13.29
C GLU A 39 -0.62 5.92 14.71
N LYS A 40 -0.95 4.77 15.30
CA LYS A 40 -0.38 4.33 16.57
C LYS A 40 1.15 4.40 16.55
N LEU A 41 1.78 3.81 15.53
CA LEU A 41 3.25 3.78 15.42
C LEU A 41 3.85 5.17 15.20
N ARG A 42 3.15 6.05 14.48
CA ARG A 42 3.56 7.45 14.31
C ARG A 42 3.62 8.20 15.64
N PHE A 43 2.60 8.06 16.49
CA PHE A 43 2.62 8.67 17.83
C PHE A 43 3.75 8.10 18.70
N MET A 44 4.00 6.79 18.62
CA MET A 44 5.15 6.19 19.30
C MET A 44 6.49 6.75 18.80
N GLN A 45 6.66 6.94 17.48
CA GLN A 45 7.85 7.58 16.90
C GLN A 45 8.04 9.03 17.39
N GLN A 46 6.95 9.73 17.67
CA GLN A 46 6.95 11.10 18.22
C GLN A 46 7.19 11.15 19.74
N GLY A 47 7.28 9.98 20.40
CA GLY A 47 7.45 9.91 21.86
C GLY A 47 6.16 10.16 22.65
N ASP A 48 4.99 9.97 22.03
CA ASP A 48 3.68 10.12 22.65
C ASP A 48 2.94 8.77 22.77
N PRO A 49 3.28 7.94 23.77
CA PRO A 49 2.63 6.66 23.97
C PRO A 49 1.18 6.79 24.43
N ALA A 50 0.78 7.88 25.07
CA ALA A 50 -0.60 8.10 25.51
C ALA A 50 -1.53 8.28 24.29
N ALA A 51 -1.15 9.14 23.33
CA ALA A 51 -1.89 9.28 22.07
C ALA A 51 -1.88 7.96 21.25
N ALA A 52 -0.77 7.21 21.29
CA ALA A 52 -0.71 5.90 20.63
C ALA A 52 -1.69 4.89 21.26
N LEU A 53 -1.82 4.86 22.58
CA LEU A 53 -2.79 4.01 23.29
C LEU A 53 -4.22 4.43 22.97
N ALA A 54 -4.51 5.72 22.98
CA ALA A 54 -5.84 6.25 22.63
C ALA A 54 -6.30 5.77 21.24
N VAL A 55 -5.41 5.80 20.23
CA VAL A 55 -5.68 5.24 18.89
C VAL A 55 -6.03 3.75 18.95
N VAL A 56 -5.38 2.98 19.82
CA VAL A 56 -5.71 1.55 19.99
C VAL A 56 -7.07 1.37 20.62
N LEU A 57 -7.35 2.12 21.70
CA LEU A 57 -8.58 1.98 22.50
C LEU A 57 -9.85 2.34 21.70
N GLU A 58 -9.76 3.22 20.70
CA GLU A 58 -10.90 3.52 19.82
C GLU A 58 -11.50 2.27 19.15
N ARG A 59 -10.68 1.27 18.89
CA ARG A 59 -11.04 0.06 18.14
C ARG A 59 -10.87 -1.23 18.92
N CYS A 60 -10.06 -1.22 19.97
CA CYS A 60 -9.66 -2.39 20.74
C CYS A 60 -9.67 -2.08 22.24
N PRO A 61 -10.80 -2.25 22.94
CA PRO A 61 -10.89 -2.04 24.38
C PRO A 61 -10.24 -3.16 25.22
N PHE A 62 -9.60 -4.14 24.57
CA PHE A 62 -8.91 -5.27 25.20
C PHE A 62 -7.46 -5.35 24.70
N PRO A 63 -6.65 -4.26 24.83
CA PRO A 63 -5.33 -4.19 24.21
C PRO A 63 -4.30 -5.08 24.90
N GLY A 64 -4.38 -5.27 26.21
CA GLY A 64 -3.48 -6.15 26.99
C GLY A 64 -3.71 -7.62 26.65
N ILE A 65 -4.97 -8.05 26.55
CA ILE A 65 -5.34 -9.39 26.08
C ILE A 65 -4.81 -9.60 24.66
N LEU A 66 -5.23 -8.78 23.71
CA LEU A 66 -4.83 -8.95 22.29
C LEU A 66 -3.36 -8.60 22.04
N GLY A 67 -2.69 -7.89 22.94
CA GLY A 67 -1.25 -7.70 22.90
C GLY A 67 -0.46 -8.98 23.12
N ARG A 68 -1.05 -9.94 23.86
CA ARG A 68 -0.45 -11.21 24.27
C ARG A 68 -0.83 -12.40 23.39
N ILE A 69 -2.10 -12.45 22.91
CA ILE A 69 -2.62 -13.67 22.29
C ILE A 69 -3.12 -13.51 20.85
N CYS A 70 -2.98 -12.32 20.26
CA CYS A 70 -3.38 -12.08 18.87
C CYS A 70 -2.57 -12.94 17.91
N THR A 71 -3.20 -13.43 16.84
CA THR A 71 -2.52 -14.18 15.76
C THR A 71 -1.75 -13.28 14.78
N HIS A 72 -1.67 -11.98 15.01
CA HIS A 72 -0.86 -10.99 14.32
C HIS A 72 -1.07 -10.88 12.80
N PRO A 73 -2.29 -10.88 12.24
CA PRO A 73 -2.46 -10.76 10.78
C PRO A 73 -1.88 -9.45 10.23
N CYS A 74 -1.79 -8.40 11.03
CA CYS A 74 -1.14 -7.16 10.68
C CYS A 74 0.39 -7.29 10.50
N GLU A 75 1.05 -8.19 11.25
CA GLU A 75 2.48 -8.49 11.10
C GLU A 75 2.72 -9.35 9.87
N ALA A 76 1.88 -10.34 9.62
CA ALA A 76 1.94 -11.16 8.41
C ALA A 76 1.80 -10.31 7.12
N ALA A 77 0.97 -9.26 7.15
CA ALA A 77 0.77 -8.34 6.03
C ALA A 77 1.75 -7.16 6.01
N CYS A 78 2.69 -7.06 6.94
CA CYS A 78 3.60 -5.92 7.04
C CYS A 78 4.52 -5.83 5.83
N THR A 79 4.62 -4.66 5.22
CA THR A 79 5.50 -4.41 4.06
C THR A 79 6.98 -4.70 4.37
N ARG A 80 7.41 -4.58 5.63
CA ARG A 80 8.79 -4.93 6.01
C ARG A 80 9.14 -6.41 5.82
N ASN A 81 8.16 -7.30 5.65
CA ASN A 81 8.44 -8.71 5.30
C ASN A 81 9.21 -8.87 3.98
N SER A 82 9.11 -7.89 3.07
CA SER A 82 9.90 -7.87 1.83
C SER A 82 11.29 -7.26 1.98
N LEU A 83 11.61 -6.68 3.15
CA LEU A 83 12.86 -5.96 3.39
C LEU A 83 13.72 -6.70 4.45
N ASP A 84 13.12 -6.99 5.59
CA ASP A 84 13.78 -7.65 6.73
C ASP A 84 12.77 -8.49 7.56
N GLN A 85 12.22 -7.94 8.62
CA GLN A 85 11.24 -8.60 9.50
C GLN A 85 10.08 -7.65 9.80
N PRO A 86 8.85 -8.16 9.99
CA PRO A 86 7.69 -7.33 10.28
C PRO A 86 7.85 -6.55 11.58
N ILE A 87 7.16 -5.42 11.70
CA ILE A 87 7.07 -4.69 12.96
C ILE A 87 6.35 -5.55 14.01
N ALA A 88 6.83 -5.57 15.24
CA ALA A 88 6.23 -6.26 16.37
C ALA A 88 4.95 -5.54 16.87
N VAL A 89 3.92 -5.47 16.02
CA VAL A 89 2.71 -4.67 16.24
C VAL A 89 1.96 -5.09 17.50
N ALA A 90 1.88 -6.41 17.77
CA ALA A 90 1.21 -6.93 18.96
C ALA A 90 2.02 -6.66 20.23
N GLY A 91 3.34 -6.87 20.21
CA GLY A 91 4.23 -6.53 21.31
C GLY A 91 4.21 -5.04 21.66
N LEU A 92 4.18 -4.16 20.66
CA LEU A 92 4.02 -2.72 20.87
C LEU A 92 2.63 -2.34 21.41
N LYS A 93 1.57 -3.06 21.05
CA LYS A 93 0.23 -2.88 21.63
C LYS A 93 0.22 -3.31 23.10
N ARG A 94 0.84 -4.46 23.43
CA ARG A 94 1.05 -4.91 24.79
C ARG A 94 1.79 -3.87 25.63
N TYR A 95 2.92 -3.38 25.12
CA TYR A 95 3.72 -2.33 25.79
C TYR A 95 2.87 -1.12 26.16
N LEU A 96 2.05 -0.62 25.24
CA LEU A 96 1.16 0.52 25.49
C LEU A 96 0.12 0.21 26.59
N ALA A 97 -0.48 -0.99 26.54
CA ALA A 97 -1.45 -1.41 27.54
C ALA A 97 -0.83 -1.64 28.93
N ASP A 98 0.42 -2.08 28.99
CA ASP A 98 1.15 -2.31 30.24
C ASP A 98 1.67 -0.99 30.86
N LEU A 99 1.86 0.07 30.06
CA LEU A 99 2.21 1.42 30.55
C LEU A 99 1.08 2.08 31.35
N ASP A 100 -0.15 1.94 30.89
CA ASP A 100 -1.34 2.47 31.54
C ASP A 100 -2.44 1.40 31.52
N PRO A 101 -2.35 0.41 32.45
CA PRO A 101 -3.28 -0.72 32.47
C PRO A 101 -4.72 -0.32 32.76
N ASP A 102 -4.95 0.82 33.37
CA ASP A 102 -6.27 1.29 33.79
C ASP A 102 -6.93 2.19 32.74
N ALA A 103 -6.20 2.63 31.71
CA ALA A 103 -6.76 3.43 30.62
C ALA A 103 -7.96 2.77 29.93
N VAL A 104 -8.03 1.43 29.90
CA VAL A 104 -9.18 0.68 29.36
C VAL A 104 -10.46 0.92 30.19
N LEU A 105 -10.32 1.30 31.45
CA LEU A 105 -11.42 1.57 32.39
C LEU A 105 -11.88 3.04 32.34
N ASP A 106 -11.15 3.92 31.67
CA ASP A 106 -11.55 5.31 31.47
C ASP A 106 -12.52 5.44 30.28
N VAL A 107 -13.73 4.92 30.49
CA VAL A 107 -14.78 4.89 29.48
C VAL A 107 -16.15 5.13 30.12
N THR A 108 -17.00 5.87 29.41
CA THR A 108 -18.36 6.19 29.85
C THR A 108 -19.39 5.54 28.92
N PRO A 109 -20.55 5.13 29.46
CA PRO A 109 -21.66 4.67 28.62
C PRO A 109 -22.19 5.82 27.72
N GLY A 110 -22.81 5.44 26.62
CA GLY A 110 -23.53 6.41 25.78
C GLY A 110 -24.84 6.88 26.43
N PRO A 111 -25.53 7.85 25.81
CA PRO A 111 -26.86 8.31 26.26
C PRO A 111 -27.85 7.15 26.36
N ASP A 112 -28.59 7.08 27.44
CA ASP A 112 -29.53 5.99 27.72
C ASP A 112 -30.56 5.77 26.61
N ARG A 113 -30.77 4.53 26.23
CA ARG A 113 -31.77 4.04 25.28
C ARG A 113 -32.71 3.06 25.95
N PRO A 114 -33.99 3.03 25.55
CA PRO A 114 -34.99 2.22 26.25
C PRO A 114 -34.96 0.72 25.90
N GLN A 115 -34.33 0.33 24.77
CA GLN A 115 -34.38 -1.06 24.29
C GLN A 115 -33.33 -1.94 24.99
N PRO A 116 -33.72 -2.92 25.83
CA PRO A 116 -32.78 -3.83 26.45
C PRO A 116 -32.26 -4.87 25.43
N VAL A 117 -30.97 -5.21 25.55
CA VAL A 117 -30.33 -6.22 24.70
C VAL A 117 -29.75 -7.33 25.56
N ALA A 118 -30.07 -8.59 25.21
CA ALA A 118 -29.46 -9.76 25.82
C ALA A 118 -28.23 -10.22 25.04
N ILE A 119 -27.18 -10.56 25.77
CA ILE A 119 -25.99 -11.22 25.21
C ILE A 119 -25.82 -12.55 25.93
N VAL A 120 -25.69 -13.63 25.16
CA VAL A 120 -25.51 -14.98 25.71
C VAL A 120 -24.11 -15.48 25.37
N GLY A 121 -23.26 -15.58 26.40
CA GLY A 121 -21.85 -15.93 26.31
C GLY A 121 -20.92 -14.76 26.61
N GLY A 122 -20.11 -14.87 27.67
CA GLY A 122 -19.15 -13.89 28.14
C GLY A 122 -17.73 -14.08 27.58
N GLY A 123 -17.61 -14.69 26.39
CA GLY A 123 -16.36 -14.80 25.64
C GLY A 123 -16.02 -13.54 24.84
N PRO A 124 -14.95 -13.56 24.01
CA PRO A 124 -14.49 -12.38 23.25
C PRO A 124 -15.58 -11.65 22.45
N ALA A 125 -16.44 -12.42 21.75
CA ALA A 125 -17.51 -11.82 20.93
C ALA A 125 -18.56 -11.13 21.81
N GLY A 126 -18.99 -11.78 22.89
CA GLY A 126 -19.98 -11.22 23.82
C GLY A 126 -19.45 -10.01 24.58
N LEU A 127 -18.19 -10.06 25.05
CA LEU A 127 -17.54 -8.95 25.74
C LEU A 127 -17.45 -7.70 24.84
N MET A 128 -17.05 -7.87 23.59
CA MET A 128 -16.98 -6.74 22.66
C MET A 128 -18.37 -6.19 22.32
N ALA A 129 -19.36 -7.08 22.14
CA ALA A 129 -20.73 -6.65 21.89
C ALA A 129 -21.29 -5.88 23.09
N ALA A 130 -21.07 -6.35 24.31
CA ALA A 130 -21.50 -5.66 25.52
C ALA A 130 -20.85 -4.28 25.65
N TYR A 131 -19.54 -4.19 25.39
CA TYR A 131 -18.80 -2.93 25.40
C TYR A 131 -19.40 -1.91 24.41
N GLU A 132 -19.54 -2.29 23.14
CA GLU A 132 -20.04 -1.39 22.10
C GLU A 132 -21.51 -1.01 22.31
N LEU A 133 -22.39 -1.96 22.69
CA LEU A 133 -23.80 -1.67 22.96
C LEU A 133 -23.98 -0.72 24.15
N ARG A 134 -23.17 -0.88 25.21
CA ARG A 134 -23.17 0.09 26.32
C ARG A 134 -22.69 1.47 25.91
N ARG A 135 -21.71 1.54 25.01
CA ARG A 135 -21.27 2.80 24.39
C ARG A 135 -22.34 3.42 23.48
N PHE A 136 -23.19 2.62 22.87
CA PHE A 136 -24.39 3.10 22.17
C PHE A 136 -25.53 3.49 23.12
N GLY A 137 -25.43 3.22 24.43
CA GLY A 137 -26.41 3.57 25.47
C GLY A 137 -27.47 2.52 25.74
N TYR A 138 -27.42 1.33 25.16
CA TYR A 138 -28.40 0.28 25.39
C TYR A 138 -28.22 -0.37 26.78
N PRO A 139 -29.31 -0.66 27.52
CA PRO A 139 -29.26 -1.56 28.68
C PRO A 139 -28.85 -2.96 28.19
N VAL A 140 -27.75 -3.51 28.72
CA VAL A 140 -27.22 -4.82 28.35
C VAL A 140 -27.27 -5.75 29.52
N THR A 141 -27.83 -6.96 29.33
CA THR A 141 -27.71 -8.10 30.27
C THR A 141 -26.89 -9.19 29.59
N LEU A 142 -25.74 -9.53 30.19
CA LEU A 142 -24.84 -10.57 29.70
C LEU A 142 -25.00 -11.83 30.52
N PHE A 143 -25.43 -12.92 29.89
CA PHE A 143 -25.61 -14.24 30.48
C PHE A 143 -24.39 -15.13 30.23
N GLU A 144 -23.76 -15.66 31.28
CA GLU A 144 -22.58 -16.53 31.21
C GLU A 144 -22.78 -17.83 32.00
N ALA A 145 -22.52 -18.95 31.36
CA ALA A 145 -22.68 -20.28 31.98
C ALA A 145 -21.63 -20.56 33.08
N GLU A 146 -20.45 -19.97 32.94
CA GLU A 146 -19.36 -20.14 33.90
C GLU A 146 -19.46 -19.15 35.08
N PRO A 147 -18.75 -19.40 36.21
CA PRO A 147 -18.70 -18.48 37.35
C PRO A 147 -17.84 -17.23 37.08
N PHE A 148 -17.36 -17.01 35.89
CA PHE A 148 -16.46 -15.92 35.49
C PHE A 148 -16.63 -15.58 34.02
N LEU A 149 -16.22 -14.36 33.62
CA LEU A 149 -16.15 -13.92 32.24
C LEU A 149 -14.84 -14.35 31.58
N GLY A 150 -14.79 -14.24 30.25
CA GLY A 150 -13.61 -14.48 29.42
C GLY A 150 -13.76 -15.65 28.43
N GLY A 151 -14.69 -16.58 28.65
CA GLY A 151 -14.90 -17.73 27.77
C GLY A 151 -13.59 -18.48 27.47
N ALA A 152 -13.31 -18.71 26.19
CA ALA A 152 -12.10 -19.40 25.74
C ALA A 152 -10.79 -18.75 26.23
N LEU A 153 -10.74 -17.43 26.42
CA LEU A 153 -9.57 -16.71 26.94
C LEU A 153 -9.18 -17.19 28.33
N ARG A 154 -10.17 -17.50 29.15
CA ARG A 154 -9.96 -17.99 30.50
C ARG A 154 -9.88 -19.50 30.58
N LEU A 155 -10.71 -20.19 29.82
CA LEU A 155 -10.84 -21.65 29.89
C LEU A 155 -9.68 -22.38 29.23
N TYR A 156 -9.12 -21.86 28.10
CA TYR A 156 -8.21 -22.62 27.27
C TYR A 156 -6.84 -21.98 27.06
N ILE A 157 -6.70 -20.68 27.32
CA ILE A 157 -5.39 -20.02 27.21
C ILE A 157 -4.69 -20.06 28.56
N PRO A 158 -3.48 -20.68 28.63
CA PRO A 158 -2.75 -20.80 29.89
C PRO A 158 -2.29 -19.46 30.46
N PRO A 159 -2.16 -19.37 31.82
CA PRO A 159 -1.73 -18.15 32.52
C PRO A 159 -0.36 -17.63 32.06
N TYR A 160 0.55 -18.52 31.71
CA TYR A 160 1.89 -18.15 31.22
C TYR A 160 1.88 -17.43 29.86
N ARG A 161 0.74 -17.43 29.13
CA ARG A 161 0.51 -16.62 27.90
C ARG A 161 -0.41 -15.46 28.17
N LEU A 162 -1.43 -15.64 29.02
CA LEU A 162 -2.39 -14.59 29.36
C LEU A 162 -2.59 -14.57 30.89
N PRO A 163 -1.86 -13.71 31.61
CA PRO A 163 -2.00 -13.56 33.06
C PRO A 163 -3.44 -13.25 33.45
N ARG A 164 -3.88 -13.84 34.55
CA ARG A 164 -5.29 -13.71 35.03
C ARG A 164 -5.64 -12.30 35.42
N GLU A 165 -4.72 -11.57 36.03
CA GLU A 165 -4.91 -10.16 36.39
C GLU A 165 -5.15 -9.25 35.19
N VAL A 166 -4.47 -9.49 34.05
CA VAL A 166 -4.71 -8.75 32.79
C VAL A 166 -6.09 -9.06 32.23
N LEU A 167 -6.46 -10.35 32.21
CA LEU A 167 -7.78 -10.77 31.75
C LEU A 167 -8.88 -10.18 32.60
N GLU A 168 -8.79 -10.30 33.93
CA GLU A 168 -9.82 -9.84 34.88
C GLU A 168 -10.00 -8.32 34.81
N ARG A 169 -8.91 -7.59 34.75
CA ARG A 169 -8.96 -6.13 34.60
C ARG A 169 -9.70 -5.73 33.32
N GLU A 170 -9.29 -6.23 32.17
CA GLU A 170 -9.88 -5.81 30.90
C GLU A 170 -11.34 -6.26 30.74
N VAL A 171 -11.71 -7.48 31.16
CA VAL A 171 -13.12 -7.90 31.10
C VAL A 171 -14.03 -7.12 32.04
N SER A 172 -13.50 -6.57 33.15
CA SER A 172 -14.27 -5.78 34.10
C SER A 172 -14.85 -4.48 33.51
N VAL A 173 -14.31 -4.01 32.38
CA VAL A 173 -14.80 -2.81 31.67
C VAL A 173 -16.29 -2.91 31.34
N VAL A 174 -16.77 -4.11 31.03
CA VAL A 174 -18.17 -4.36 30.67
C VAL A 174 -19.10 -4.03 31.85
N SER A 175 -18.75 -4.50 33.04
CA SER A 175 -19.50 -4.18 34.29
C SER A 175 -19.34 -2.71 34.68
N LYS A 176 -18.16 -2.12 34.48
CA LYS A 176 -17.93 -0.69 34.75
C LYS A 176 -18.79 0.21 33.86
N LEU A 177 -19.03 -0.20 32.61
CA LEU A 177 -19.97 0.46 31.70
C LEU A 177 -21.45 0.28 32.07
N GLY A 178 -21.74 -0.49 33.14
CA GLY A 178 -23.10 -0.72 33.63
C GLY A 178 -23.84 -1.82 32.88
N ALA A 179 -23.17 -2.80 32.30
CA ALA A 179 -23.82 -4.03 31.83
C ALA A 179 -24.14 -4.91 33.06
N GLU A 180 -25.37 -5.42 33.12
CA GLU A 180 -25.74 -6.44 34.09
C GLU A 180 -25.10 -7.79 33.69
N VAL A 181 -24.33 -8.41 34.60
CA VAL A 181 -23.68 -9.71 34.34
C VAL A 181 -24.35 -10.78 35.21
N ARG A 182 -24.92 -11.79 34.53
CA ARG A 182 -25.54 -12.96 35.20
C ARG A 182 -24.66 -14.18 34.93
N LEU A 183 -23.78 -14.45 35.87
CA LEU A 183 -22.91 -15.64 35.87
C LEU A 183 -23.71 -16.90 36.27
N ARG A 184 -23.14 -18.09 35.98
CA ARG A 184 -23.74 -19.42 36.25
C ARG A 184 -25.14 -19.57 35.64
N THR A 185 -25.41 -18.90 34.53
CA THR A 185 -26.70 -18.88 33.84
C THR A 185 -26.54 -19.46 32.42
N ARG A 186 -26.93 -20.69 32.28
CA ARG A 186 -26.77 -21.48 31.03
C ARG A 186 -28.03 -21.42 30.19
N LEU A 187 -27.88 -21.08 28.91
CA LEU A 187 -28.96 -21.16 27.93
C LEU A 187 -29.44 -22.62 27.79
N GLY A 188 -30.75 -22.80 27.72
CA GLY A 188 -31.39 -24.10 27.60
C GLY A 188 -31.58 -24.84 28.92
N ARG A 189 -31.02 -24.31 30.07
CA ARG A 189 -31.22 -24.87 31.41
C ARG A 189 -31.78 -23.83 32.40
N ASP A 190 -31.10 -22.67 32.51
CA ASP A 190 -31.44 -21.63 33.47
C ASP A 190 -32.22 -20.48 32.82
N VAL A 191 -32.11 -20.33 31.51
CA VAL A 191 -32.82 -19.35 30.69
C VAL A 191 -33.07 -19.96 29.32
N HIS A 192 -34.21 -19.66 28.72
CA HIS A 192 -34.59 -20.15 27.36
C HIS A 192 -34.60 -19.03 26.32
N LEU A 193 -34.35 -19.34 25.06
CA LEU A 193 -34.28 -18.35 23.99
C LEU A 193 -35.59 -17.59 23.80
N GLU A 194 -36.72 -18.29 23.99
CA GLU A 194 -38.07 -17.71 23.90
C GLU A 194 -38.31 -16.64 24.97
N ASP A 195 -37.81 -16.86 26.19
CA ASP A 195 -37.90 -15.89 27.26
C ASP A 195 -37.04 -14.64 26.94
N LEU A 196 -35.83 -14.86 26.47
CA LEU A 196 -34.96 -13.76 26.03
C LEU A 196 -35.58 -12.93 24.92
N ARG A 197 -36.21 -13.57 23.94
CA ARG A 197 -36.89 -12.90 22.82
C ARG A 197 -38.13 -12.11 23.24
N ARG A 198 -38.79 -12.52 24.31
CA ARG A 198 -39.94 -11.81 24.88
C ARG A 198 -39.48 -10.59 25.69
N ASP A 199 -38.41 -10.72 26.45
CA ASP A 199 -38.02 -9.76 27.48
C ASP A 199 -36.99 -8.72 26.94
N PHE A 200 -36.35 -9.00 25.83
CA PHE A 200 -35.31 -8.14 25.21
C PHE A 200 -35.65 -7.75 23.76
N ALA A 201 -35.26 -6.56 23.39
CA ALA A 201 -35.47 -6.04 22.04
C ALA A 201 -34.59 -6.72 20.99
N ALA A 202 -33.43 -7.24 21.41
CA ALA A 202 -32.53 -8.05 20.59
C ALA A 202 -31.74 -9.04 21.46
N VAL A 203 -31.36 -10.17 20.85
CA VAL A 203 -30.56 -11.22 21.49
C VAL A 203 -29.32 -11.50 20.64
N PHE A 204 -28.13 -11.48 21.24
CA PHE A 204 -26.89 -11.88 20.58
C PHE A 204 -26.37 -13.20 21.17
N LEU A 205 -26.26 -14.23 20.32
CA LEU A 205 -25.71 -15.53 20.68
C LEU A 205 -24.21 -15.58 20.37
N ALA A 206 -23.39 -15.62 21.43
CA ALA A 206 -21.92 -15.63 21.37
C ALA A 206 -21.33 -16.84 22.13
N LEU A 207 -21.91 -18.02 21.94
CA LEU A 207 -21.70 -19.22 22.76
C LEU A 207 -20.34 -19.91 22.50
N GLY A 208 -19.63 -19.54 21.44
CA GLY A 208 -18.33 -20.12 21.06
C GLY A 208 -18.44 -21.58 20.57
N ALA A 209 -17.30 -22.30 20.63
CA ALA A 209 -17.17 -23.70 20.25
C ALA A 209 -16.40 -24.44 21.36
N HIS A 210 -17.09 -25.17 22.22
CA HIS A 210 -16.55 -25.74 23.47
C HIS A 210 -16.50 -27.25 23.49
N LYS A 211 -16.78 -27.95 22.38
CA LYS A 211 -16.77 -29.40 22.26
C LYS A 211 -15.60 -29.84 21.40
N GLY A 212 -14.63 -30.59 21.97
CA GLY A 212 -13.53 -31.18 21.23
C GLY A 212 -13.99 -32.23 20.24
N LEU A 213 -13.29 -32.34 19.10
CA LEU A 213 -13.52 -33.38 18.11
C LEU A 213 -12.73 -34.65 18.46
N SER A 214 -13.38 -35.80 18.22
CA SER A 214 -12.80 -37.13 18.40
C SER A 214 -11.86 -37.50 17.25
N LEU A 215 -10.85 -38.35 17.55
CA LEU A 215 -9.95 -38.93 16.55
C LEU A 215 -10.63 -39.97 15.68
N GLN A 216 -11.67 -40.61 16.19
CA GLN A 216 -12.38 -41.72 15.57
C GLN A 216 -11.45 -42.94 15.25
N ILE A 217 -10.55 -43.25 16.17
CA ILE A 217 -9.63 -44.38 16.06
C ILE A 217 -9.90 -45.43 17.18
N PRO A 218 -9.56 -46.72 16.94
CA PRO A 218 -9.71 -47.74 17.96
C PRO A 218 -8.94 -47.43 19.25
N GLY A 219 -9.58 -47.63 20.40
CA GLY A 219 -9.03 -47.42 21.74
C GLY A 219 -9.16 -46.00 22.27
N GLU A 220 -9.89 -45.10 21.58
CA GLU A 220 -10.13 -43.71 22.05
C GLU A 220 -10.96 -43.66 23.35
N ASP A 221 -11.68 -44.70 23.67
CA ASP A 221 -12.47 -44.90 24.90
C ASP A 221 -11.66 -45.32 26.12
N LEU A 222 -10.34 -45.63 25.94
CA LEU A 222 -9.45 -46.03 27.06
C LEU A 222 -9.27 -44.91 28.06
N THR A 223 -9.22 -45.26 29.36
CA THR A 223 -8.81 -44.31 30.41
C THR A 223 -7.40 -43.77 30.10
N GLY A 224 -7.21 -42.45 30.22
CA GLY A 224 -5.97 -41.78 29.82
C GLY A 224 -6.04 -41.20 28.42
N VAL A 225 -7.23 -41.13 27.81
CA VAL A 225 -7.52 -40.28 26.66
C VAL A 225 -8.40 -39.14 27.12
N GLN A 226 -7.97 -37.89 26.89
CA GLN A 226 -8.69 -36.69 27.30
C GLN A 226 -8.60 -35.61 26.22
N ASP A 227 -9.72 -35.09 25.74
CA ASP A 227 -9.71 -34.03 24.73
C ASP A 227 -8.97 -32.77 25.22
N GLY A 228 -8.35 -32.04 24.26
CA GLY A 228 -7.48 -30.91 24.53
C GLY A 228 -8.16 -29.77 25.26
N LEU A 229 -9.46 -29.52 25.00
CA LEU A 229 -10.20 -28.43 25.66
C LEU A 229 -10.45 -28.77 27.12
N SER A 230 -10.88 -30.00 27.43
CA SER A 230 -11.08 -30.48 28.80
C SER A 230 -9.78 -30.49 29.56
N PHE A 231 -8.67 -30.90 28.94
CA PHE A 231 -7.34 -30.86 29.54
C PHE A 231 -6.93 -29.41 29.91
N LEU A 232 -6.97 -28.49 28.93
CA LEU A 232 -6.62 -27.10 29.16
C LEU A 232 -7.53 -26.40 30.17
N ARG A 233 -8.83 -26.72 30.17
CA ARG A 233 -9.78 -26.23 31.14
C ARG A 233 -9.37 -26.64 32.56
N ALA A 234 -9.06 -27.93 32.79
CA ALA A 234 -8.64 -28.46 34.07
C ALA A 234 -7.33 -27.79 34.56
N VAL A 235 -6.34 -27.66 33.67
CA VAL A 235 -5.10 -26.95 33.97
C VAL A 235 -5.40 -25.49 34.39
N ASN A 236 -6.20 -24.78 33.61
CA ASN A 236 -6.52 -23.37 33.83
C ASN A 236 -7.40 -23.12 35.07
N GLN A 237 -8.07 -24.16 35.59
CA GLN A 237 -8.85 -24.10 36.82
C GLN A 237 -8.04 -24.55 38.07
N GLY A 238 -6.72 -24.82 37.90
CA GLY A 238 -5.84 -25.24 38.98
C GLY A 238 -6.04 -26.71 39.42
N THR A 239 -6.70 -27.51 38.58
CA THR A 239 -6.94 -28.94 38.83
C THR A 239 -6.37 -29.79 37.70
N PRO A 240 -5.05 -29.66 37.39
CA PRO A 240 -4.48 -30.39 36.28
C PRO A 240 -4.65 -31.90 36.47
N PRO A 241 -4.98 -32.64 35.41
CA PRO A 241 -5.04 -34.09 35.47
C PRO A 241 -3.64 -34.67 35.71
N VAL A 242 -3.59 -35.91 36.24
CA VAL A 242 -2.34 -36.64 36.37
C VAL A 242 -1.83 -37.02 34.96
N VAL A 243 -0.77 -36.36 34.51
CA VAL A 243 -0.27 -36.49 33.13
C VAL A 243 0.57 -37.78 32.88
N GLY A 244 1.05 -38.42 33.95
CA GLY A 244 2.02 -39.51 33.81
C GLY A 244 3.38 -39.03 33.33
N ARG A 245 4.24 -39.94 32.87
CA ARG A 245 5.58 -39.59 32.43
C ARG A 245 5.63 -39.20 30.93
N ARG A 246 4.77 -39.81 30.10
CA ARG A 246 4.81 -39.70 28.63
C ARG A 246 3.47 -39.32 28.09
N VAL A 247 3.42 -38.19 27.41
CA VAL A 247 2.19 -37.61 26.85
C VAL A 247 2.28 -37.50 25.34
N ALA A 248 1.23 -37.91 24.66
CA ALA A 248 1.09 -37.61 23.22
C ALA A 248 -0.05 -36.59 22.99
N VAL A 249 0.27 -35.50 22.32
CA VAL A 249 -0.71 -34.52 21.88
C VAL A 249 -0.89 -34.66 20.38
N ILE A 250 -2.14 -34.73 19.93
CA ILE A 250 -2.44 -34.92 18.51
C ILE A 250 -3.12 -33.69 17.96
N GLY A 251 -2.46 -32.96 17.06
CA GLY A 251 -2.99 -31.75 16.46
C GLY A 251 -1.91 -30.74 16.06
N GLY A 252 -2.29 -29.65 15.36
CA GLY A 252 -1.36 -28.65 14.87
C GLY A 252 -1.79 -27.21 15.13
N GLY A 253 -2.90 -26.98 15.85
CA GLY A 253 -3.38 -25.65 16.24
C GLY A 253 -2.75 -25.11 17.52
N ASN A 254 -2.99 -23.84 17.84
CA ASN A 254 -2.49 -23.23 19.09
C ASN A 254 -2.92 -24.03 20.34
N ALA A 255 -4.16 -24.57 20.37
CA ALA A 255 -4.62 -25.40 21.48
C ALA A 255 -3.77 -26.67 21.67
N ALA A 256 -3.29 -27.29 20.60
CA ALA A 256 -2.40 -28.45 20.69
C ALA A 256 -1.03 -28.07 21.26
N VAL A 257 -0.48 -26.93 20.84
CA VAL A 257 0.78 -26.40 21.37
C VAL A 257 0.63 -26.03 22.84
N ASP A 258 -0.46 -25.35 23.21
CA ASP A 258 -0.77 -24.98 24.58
C ASP A 258 -0.94 -26.22 25.47
N ALA A 259 -1.63 -27.27 24.98
CA ALA A 259 -1.77 -28.54 25.71
C ALA A 259 -0.42 -29.25 25.92
N ALA A 260 0.44 -29.25 24.88
CA ALA A 260 1.77 -29.87 24.99
C ALA A 260 2.67 -29.12 25.98
N ARG A 261 2.71 -27.79 25.93
CA ARG A 261 3.46 -26.95 26.87
C ARG A 261 2.91 -27.07 28.30
N SER A 262 1.58 -27.14 28.46
CA SER A 262 0.93 -27.35 29.76
C SER A 262 1.22 -28.73 30.33
N ALA A 263 1.26 -29.78 29.50
CA ALA A 263 1.63 -31.13 29.95
C ALA A 263 3.08 -31.16 30.48
N ARG A 264 4.01 -30.45 29.81
CA ARG A 264 5.40 -30.30 30.32
C ARG A 264 5.40 -29.64 31.71
N ARG A 265 4.65 -28.55 31.89
CA ARG A 265 4.55 -27.82 33.17
C ARG A 265 3.85 -28.63 34.25
N ALA A 266 2.92 -29.50 33.89
CA ALA A 266 2.26 -30.42 34.78
C ALA A 266 3.13 -31.63 35.22
N GLY A 267 4.41 -31.71 34.75
CA GLY A 267 5.39 -32.67 35.18
C GLY A 267 5.63 -33.87 34.23
N ALA A 268 5.10 -33.85 33.03
CA ALA A 268 5.44 -34.86 32.03
C ALA A 268 6.95 -34.81 31.66
N GLU A 269 7.61 -35.98 31.68
CA GLU A 269 9.03 -36.09 31.31
C GLU A 269 9.26 -36.05 29.78
N GLU A 270 8.35 -36.68 29.06
CA GLU A 270 8.37 -36.74 27.59
C GLU A 270 7.01 -36.26 27.04
N VAL A 271 7.02 -35.30 26.12
CA VAL A 271 5.81 -34.83 25.42
C VAL A 271 6.05 -34.91 23.92
N HIS A 272 5.22 -35.68 23.25
CA HIS A 272 5.21 -35.86 21.81
C HIS A 272 4.04 -35.13 21.20
N LEU A 273 4.25 -34.22 20.23
CA LEU A 273 3.21 -33.58 19.45
C LEU A 273 3.21 -34.16 18.02
N LEU A 274 2.11 -34.83 17.65
CA LEU A 274 1.93 -35.41 16.33
C LEU A 274 1.12 -34.50 15.43
N TYR A 275 1.65 -34.20 14.24
CA TYR A 275 0.96 -33.42 13.25
C TYR A 275 1.03 -34.09 11.87
N ARG A 276 -0.14 -34.19 11.23
CA ARG A 276 -0.32 -34.96 9.98
C ARG A 276 0.34 -34.35 8.75
N LEU A 277 0.74 -33.07 8.79
CA LEU A 277 1.36 -32.32 7.68
C LEU A 277 2.77 -31.85 8.09
N VAL A 278 3.40 -31.05 7.23
CA VAL A 278 4.73 -30.44 7.48
C VAL A 278 4.64 -29.24 8.43
N ALA A 279 5.75 -28.87 9.03
CA ALA A 279 5.84 -27.73 9.96
C ALA A 279 5.33 -26.41 9.36
N ALA A 280 5.64 -26.17 8.09
CA ALA A 280 5.23 -24.95 7.37
C ALA A 280 3.70 -24.80 7.19
N LEU A 281 2.96 -25.92 7.28
CA LEU A 281 1.50 -25.94 7.17
C LEU A 281 0.81 -26.02 8.54
N MET A 282 1.56 -25.86 9.63
CA MET A 282 1.02 -25.88 10.98
C MET A 282 0.25 -24.58 11.27
N PRO A 283 -1.04 -24.63 11.66
CA PRO A 283 -1.83 -23.42 11.90
C PRO A 283 -1.48 -22.69 13.20
N ALA A 284 -0.70 -23.31 14.10
CA ALA A 284 -0.18 -22.66 15.29
C ALA A 284 0.82 -21.55 14.93
N LEU A 285 0.91 -20.54 15.79
CA LEU A 285 1.93 -19.48 15.64
C LEU A 285 3.34 -20.08 15.68
N ALA A 286 4.17 -19.72 14.70
CA ALA A 286 5.53 -20.25 14.58
C ALA A 286 6.37 -19.96 15.84
N SER A 287 6.17 -18.79 16.48
CA SER A 287 6.80 -18.45 17.75
C SER A 287 6.42 -19.43 18.86
N GLU A 288 5.14 -19.81 18.99
CA GLU A 288 4.67 -20.75 19.99
C GLU A 288 5.18 -22.17 19.75
N VAL A 289 5.31 -22.57 18.48
CA VAL A 289 5.91 -23.85 18.09
C VAL A 289 7.39 -23.88 18.50
N GLU A 290 8.12 -22.80 18.29
CA GLU A 290 9.53 -22.71 18.69
C GLU A 290 9.69 -22.70 20.22
N GLU A 291 8.83 -21.98 20.93
CA GLU A 291 8.81 -22.00 22.38
C GLU A 291 8.52 -23.41 22.94
N ALA A 292 7.60 -24.15 22.33
CA ALA A 292 7.34 -25.53 22.71
C ALA A 292 8.57 -26.44 22.48
N ARG A 293 9.32 -26.25 21.40
CA ARG A 293 10.59 -26.95 21.15
C ARG A 293 11.65 -26.62 22.19
N ARG A 294 11.82 -25.36 22.53
CA ARG A 294 12.72 -24.90 23.60
C ARG A 294 12.38 -25.53 24.95
N GLU A 295 11.09 -25.74 25.22
CA GLU A 295 10.59 -26.40 26.43
C GLU A 295 10.66 -27.93 26.38
N GLY A 296 11.22 -28.52 25.29
CA GLY A 296 11.49 -29.93 25.16
C GLY A 296 10.34 -30.78 24.59
N VAL A 297 9.35 -30.16 23.94
CA VAL A 297 8.30 -30.87 23.19
C VAL A 297 8.90 -31.48 21.92
N GLN A 298 8.69 -32.78 21.71
CA GLN A 298 9.16 -33.51 20.54
C GLN A 298 8.09 -33.49 19.44
N PHE A 299 8.41 -32.93 18.29
CA PHE A 299 7.47 -32.82 17.16
C PHE A 299 7.63 -34.00 16.18
N HIS A 300 6.53 -34.66 15.88
CA HIS A 300 6.39 -35.68 14.84
C HIS A 300 5.53 -35.16 13.69
N PHE A 301 6.18 -34.54 12.71
CA PHE A 301 5.52 -34.12 11.49
C PHE A 301 5.26 -35.29 10.54
N LEU A 302 4.32 -35.11 9.60
CA LEU A 302 3.91 -36.15 8.67
C LEU A 302 3.56 -37.44 9.39
N THR A 303 2.74 -37.36 10.45
CA THR A 303 2.46 -38.49 11.32
C THR A 303 0.99 -38.49 11.75
N LEU A 304 0.29 -39.60 11.47
CA LEU A 304 -1.09 -39.84 11.85
C LEU A 304 -1.18 -40.83 13.00
N PRO A 305 -2.09 -40.65 13.97
CA PRO A 305 -2.44 -41.72 14.90
C PRO A 305 -3.29 -42.79 14.17
N VAL A 306 -3.06 -44.07 14.48
CA VAL A 306 -3.79 -45.18 13.86
C VAL A 306 -4.70 -45.89 14.87
N ARG A 307 -4.19 -46.21 16.07
CA ARG A 307 -4.93 -46.81 17.16
C ARG A 307 -4.22 -46.62 18.50
N LEU A 308 -4.96 -46.70 19.56
CA LEU A 308 -4.42 -46.71 20.93
C LEU A 308 -4.34 -48.15 21.47
N LEU A 309 -3.31 -48.38 22.28
CA LEU A 309 -3.04 -49.70 22.88
C LEU A 309 -3.20 -49.58 24.40
N GLY A 310 -3.79 -50.62 25.00
CA GLY A 310 -3.93 -50.71 26.43
C GLY A 310 -5.00 -51.67 26.85
N ASP A 311 -5.02 -52.01 28.16
CA ASP A 311 -6.04 -52.83 28.78
C ASP A 311 -6.74 -51.95 29.82
N GLY A 312 -7.92 -51.39 29.43
CA GLY A 312 -8.68 -50.44 30.24
C GLY A 312 -8.05 -49.07 30.39
N ARG A 313 -6.73 -48.94 30.20
CA ARG A 313 -5.96 -47.68 30.25
C ARG A 313 -4.96 -47.61 29.12
N VAL A 314 -4.72 -46.43 28.56
CA VAL A 314 -3.75 -46.23 27.46
C VAL A 314 -2.33 -46.50 27.96
N GLN A 315 -1.57 -47.26 27.17
CA GLN A 315 -0.17 -47.65 27.39
C GLN A 315 0.70 -47.34 26.17
N GLY A 316 0.07 -47.13 24.99
CA GLY A 316 0.76 -46.85 23.75
C GLY A 316 -0.12 -46.27 22.68
N LEU A 317 0.50 -45.62 21.72
CA LEU A 317 -0.08 -45.06 20.52
C LEU A 317 0.64 -45.63 19.31
N VAL A 318 -0.10 -46.32 18.43
CA VAL A 318 0.39 -46.67 17.10
C VAL A 318 0.19 -45.51 16.17
N ALA A 319 1.27 -45.01 15.61
CA ALA A 319 1.29 -43.94 14.63
C ALA A 319 1.89 -44.37 13.31
N GLN A 320 1.50 -43.75 12.22
CA GLN A 320 1.95 -44.06 10.86
C GLN A 320 2.49 -42.80 10.21
N LYS A 321 3.58 -42.92 9.44
CA LYS A 321 4.13 -41.85 8.63
C LYS A 321 3.22 -41.55 7.43
N THR A 322 3.21 -40.29 6.98
CA THR A 322 2.49 -39.83 5.82
C THR A 322 3.42 -39.08 4.87
N GLU A 323 2.96 -38.91 3.64
CA GLU A 323 3.51 -37.95 2.68
C GLU A 323 2.44 -36.92 2.29
N LEU A 324 2.86 -35.84 1.65
CA LEU A 324 1.93 -34.85 1.13
C LEU A 324 1.36 -35.33 -0.19
N GLY A 325 0.04 -35.54 -0.24
CA GLY A 325 -0.70 -35.79 -1.46
C GLY A 325 -1.20 -34.51 -2.12
N GLU A 326 -1.94 -34.67 -3.21
CA GLU A 326 -2.56 -33.56 -3.94
C GLU A 326 -3.48 -32.74 -3.04
N PRO A 327 -3.52 -31.42 -3.24
CA PRO A 327 -4.43 -30.54 -2.51
C PRO A 327 -5.89 -30.89 -2.76
N ASP A 328 -6.73 -30.80 -1.73
CA ASP A 328 -8.18 -30.92 -1.85
C ASP A 328 -8.80 -29.73 -2.65
N ALA A 329 -10.09 -29.77 -2.90
CA ALA A 329 -10.83 -28.70 -3.59
C ALA A 329 -10.71 -27.32 -2.89
N GLY A 330 -10.28 -27.28 -1.64
CA GLY A 330 -10.00 -26.07 -0.86
C GLY A 330 -8.50 -25.67 -0.86
N GLY A 331 -7.66 -26.33 -1.66
CA GLY A 331 -6.23 -26.07 -1.75
C GLY A 331 -5.43 -26.58 -0.55
N ARG A 332 -5.95 -27.49 0.28
CA ARG A 332 -5.29 -28.05 1.44
C ARG A 332 -4.62 -29.37 1.07
N SER A 333 -3.31 -29.50 1.34
CA SER A 333 -2.59 -30.74 1.15
C SER A 333 -3.21 -31.88 1.98
N CYS A 334 -3.48 -33.02 1.35
CA CYS A 334 -4.00 -34.22 2.01
C CYS A 334 -2.85 -35.10 2.46
N PRO A 335 -2.83 -35.59 3.72
CA PRO A 335 -1.83 -36.57 4.15
C PRO A 335 -2.16 -37.94 3.57
N VAL A 336 -1.21 -38.55 2.89
CA VAL A 336 -1.32 -39.91 2.35
C VAL A 336 -0.51 -40.86 3.24
N PRO A 337 -1.13 -41.88 3.88
CA PRO A 337 -0.40 -42.85 4.73
C PRO A 337 0.62 -43.67 3.94
N LEU A 338 1.80 -43.82 4.48
CA LEU A 338 2.84 -44.66 3.92
C LEU A 338 2.68 -46.10 4.44
N PRO A 339 2.39 -47.10 3.59
CA PRO A 339 2.24 -48.49 4.00
C PRO A 339 3.51 -49.03 4.68
N GLY A 340 3.35 -49.76 5.78
CA GLY A 340 4.47 -50.38 6.49
C GLY A 340 5.33 -49.44 7.34
N SER A 341 4.94 -48.18 7.49
CA SER A 341 5.66 -47.14 8.28
C SER A 341 5.12 -46.95 9.70
N GLU A 342 4.29 -47.89 10.17
CA GLU A 342 3.76 -47.88 11.53
C GLU A 342 4.86 -48.00 12.59
N PHE A 343 4.74 -47.24 13.66
CA PHE A 343 5.59 -47.35 14.85
C PHE A 343 4.78 -47.09 16.11
N THR A 344 5.27 -47.56 17.25
CA THR A 344 4.57 -47.41 18.51
C THR A 344 5.32 -46.47 19.43
N LEU A 345 4.59 -45.47 19.96
CA LEU A 345 5.01 -44.61 21.05
C LEU A 345 4.42 -45.16 22.35
N LYS A 346 5.23 -45.30 23.38
CA LYS A 346 4.75 -45.59 24.74
C LYS A 346 4.22 -44.30 25.34
N VAL A 347 2.95 -44.28 25.78
CA VAL A 347 2.30 -43.10 26.31
C VAL A 347 1.39 -43.46 27.48
N ASP A 348 1.31 -42.58 28.45
CA ASP A 348 0.48 -42.72 29.64
C ASP A 348 -0.79 -41.84 29.56
N LEU A 349 -0.76 -40.83 28.69
CA LEU A 349 -1.87 -39.90 28.40
C LEU A 349 -1.84 -39.52 26.92
N VAL A 350 -3.01 -39.50 26.29
CA VAL A 350 -3.20 -38.99 24.91
C VAL A 350 -4.19 -37.83 24.93
N ILE A 351 -3.81 -36.73 24.25
CA ILE A 351 -4.59 -35.50 24.22
C ILE A 351 -4.96 -35.17 22.76
N PRO A 352 -6.12 -35.59 22.27
CA PRO A 352 -6.67 -35.13 21.01
C PRO A 352 -6.94 -33.64 21.03
N ALA A 353 -6.34 -32.89 20.08
CA ALA A 353 -6.52 -31.46 19.86
C ALA A 353 -6.69 -31.15 18.36
N VAL A 354 -7.54 -31.94 17.70
CA VAL A 354 -7.75 -31.99 16.24
C VAL A 354 -8.85 -31.06 15.73
N GLY A 355 -9.43 -30.29 16.59
CA GLY A 355 -10.49 -29.33 16.29
C GLY A 355 -11.55 -29.25 17.37
N GLN A 356 -12.48 -28.34 17.16
CA GLN A 356 -13.60 -28.13 18.09
C GLN A 356 -14.86 -27.70 17.35
N THR A 357 -16.03 -27.89 17.96
CA THR A 357 -17.33 -27.53 17.43
C THR A 357 -18.22 -26.89 18.51
N ALA A 358 -19.25 -26.20 18.07
CA ALA A 358 -20.26 -25.67 18.99
C ALA A 358 -21.09 -26.81 19.60
N ASP A 359 -21.60 -26.57 20.80
CA ASP A 359 -22.58 -27.45 21.44
C ASP A 359 -23.99 -26.88 21.19
N PHE A 360 -24.82 -27.62 20.49
CA PHE A 360 -26.20 -27.24 20.17
C PHE A 360 -27.25 -27.93 21.04
N SER A 361 -26.87 -28.69 22.06
CA SER A 361 -27.78 -29.44 22.96
C SER A 361 -28.75 -28.56 23.74
N PHE A 362 -28.49 -27.24 23.81
CA PHE A 362 -29.33 -26.26 24.47
C PHE A 362 -30.53 -25.78 23.62
N PHE A 363 -30.53 -26.04 22.32
CA PHE A 363 -31.73 -25.85 21.50
C PHE A 363 -32.66 -27.02 21.74
N GLY A 364 -33.76 -26.80 22.47
CA GLY A 364 -34.77 -27.84 22.71
C GLY A 364 -35.44 -28.29 21.40
N PRO A 365 -36.15 -29.44 21.44
CA PRO A 365 -36.91 -29.90 20.29
C PRO A 365 -38.02 -28.90 19.96
N GLY A 366 -37.93 -28.25 18.80
CA GLY A 366 -38.98 -27.31 18.35
C GLY A 366 -38.46 -26.02 17.73
N LEU A 367 -37.15 -25.71 17.87
CA LEU A 367 -36.58 -24.63 17.10
C LEU A 367 -36.21 -25.08 15.69
N ALA A 368 -36.35 -24.19 14.70
CA ALA A 368 -36.19 -24.43 13.27
C ALA A 368 -34.76 -24.82 12.81
N PHE A 369 -33.92 -25.32 13.73
CA PHE A 369 -32.56 -25.77 13.46
C PHE A 369 -32.49 -27.29 13.55
N ASP A 370 -32.15 -27.96 12.46
CA ASP A 370 -31.77 -29.37 12.51
C ASP A 370 -30.39 -29.53 13.19
N THR A 371 -30.45 -29.74 14.52
CA THR A 371 -29.23 -29.84 15.37
C THR A 371 -28.43 -31.12 15.13
N ALA A 372 -28.95 -32.09 14.42
CA ALA A 372 -28.29 -33.38 14.17
C ALA A 372 -27.23 -33.29 13.04
N THR A 373 -27.41 -32.39 12.10
CA THR A 373 -26.54 -32.21 10.93
C THR A 373 -25.73 -30.89 10.94
N ILE A 374 -26.06 -29.96 11.82
CA ILE A 374 -25.47 -28.61 11.87
C ILE A 374 -24.22 -28.59 12.76
N HIS A 375 -23.08 -28.28 12.13
CA HIS A 375 -21.81 -28.00 12.84
C HIS A 375 -21.62 -26.52 13.17
N ARG A 376 -22.49 -25.62 12.68
CA ARG A 376 -22.43 -24.16 12.85
C ARG A 376 -23.82 -23.56 12.77
N LEU A 377 -24.05 -22.47 13.51
CA LEU A 377 -25.28 -21.70 13.39
C LEU A 377 -25.21 -20.80 12.15
N GLU A 378 -26.25 -20.85 11.30
CA GLU A 378 -26.31 -19.95 10.15
C GLU A 378 -26.72 -18.55 10.58
N ALA A 379 -25.96 -17.57 10.10
CA ALA A 379 -26.24 -16.15 10.25
C ALA A 379 -25.85 -15.42 8.95
N ASP A 380 -26.55 -14.35 8.65
CA ASP A 380 -26.21 -13.49 7.53
C ASP A 380 -24.78 -12.95 7.67
N PRO A 381 -23.91 -13.10 6.67
CA PRO A 381 -22.50 -12.77 6.79
C PRO A 381 -22.23 -11.26 6.94
N VAL A 382 -23.21 -10.40 6.67
CA VAL A 382 -23.09 -8.93 6.76
C VAL A 382 -23.69 -8.42 8.06
N THR A 383 -24.95 -8.80 8.34
CA THR A 383 -25.71 -8.30 9.49
C THR A 383 -25.62 -9.18 10.72
N LEU A 384 -25.08 -10.40 10.60
CA LEU A 384 -25.06 -11.42 11.65
C LEU A 384 -26.46 -11.79 12.21
N SER A 385 -27.54 -11.42 11.51
CA SER A 385 -28.90 -11.85 11.86
C SER A 385 -29.10 -13.32 11.54
N THR A 386 -29.82 -14.02 12.42
CA THR A 386 -30.24 -15.41 12.16
C THR A 386 -31.60 -15.44 11.44
N GLN A 387 -32.09 -16.64 11.15
CA GLN A 387 -33.44 -16.83 10.62
C GLN A 387 -34.52 -16.45 11.66
N ILE A 388 -34.17 -16.32 12.93
CA ILE A 388 -35.09 -15.93 14.00
C ILE A 388 -35.08 -14.41 14.14
N PRO A 389 -36.20 -13.69 13.92
CA PRO A 389 -36.25 -12.25 14.03
C PRO A 389 -35.80 -11.73 15.41
N GLY A 390 -34.94 -10.71 15.42
CA GLY A 390 -34.37 -10.13 16.63
C GLY A 390 -33.25 -10.94 17.25
N VAL A 391 -32.86 -12.08 16.69
CA VAL A 391 -31.74 -12.90 17.15
C VAL A 391 -30.56 -12.79 16.20
N PHE A 392 -29.42 -12.44 16.75
CA PHE A 392 -28.13 -12.32 16.08
C PHE A 392 -27.18 -13.38 16.61
N ALA A 393 -26.21 -13.80 15.80
CA ALA A 393 -25.19 -14.75 16.23
C ALA A 393 -23.81 -14.40 15.65
N GLY A 394 -22.74 -14.73 16.39
CA GLY A 394 -21.39 -14.43 15.93
C GLY A 394 -20.30 -15.18 16.71
N GLY A 395 -19.04 -14.94 16.30
CA GLY A 395 -17.89 -15.67 16.81
C GLY A 395 -17.86 -17.12 16.34
N ASP A 396 -17.16 -17.98 17.11
CA ASP A 396 -16.93 -19.38 16.73
C ASP A 396 -18.22 -20.23 16.59
N LEU A 397 -19.32 -19.76 17.16
CA LEU A 397 -20.64 -20.37 16.96
C LEU A 397 -21.08 -20.40 15.49
N VAL A 398 -20.72 -19.33 14.74
CA VAL A 398 -21.09 -19.13 13.34
C VAL A 398 -19.94 -19.53 12.40
N THR A 399 -18.73 -19.07 12.69
CA THR A 399 -17.58 -19.27 11.80
C THR A 399 -16.89 -20.62 11.98
N GLY A 400 -17.18 -21.35 13.06
CA GLY A 400 -16.31 -22.36 13.62
C GLY A 400 -15.10 -21.71 14.32
N PRO A 401 -14.18 -22.51 14.89
CA PRO A 401 -13.04 -21.99 15.64
C PRO A 401 -12.16 -21.06 14.80
N LYS A 402 -12.01 -19.83 15.31
CA LYS A 402 -11.19 -18.77 14.71
C LYS A 402 -10.30 -18.12 15.78
N SER A 403 -9.60 -17.06 15.40
CA SER A 403 -8.78 -16.30 16.33
C SER A 403 -9.60 -15.41 17.28
N ALA A 404 -9.03 -15.08 18.43
CA ALA A 404 -9.68 -14.17 19.39
C ALA A 404 -9.97 -12.78 18.77
N VAL A 405 -9.08 -12.27 17.90
CA VAL A 405 -9.28 -10.98 17.26
C VAL A 405 -10.45 -11.00 16.28
N GLU A 406 -10.71 -12.11 15.59
CA GLU A 406 -11.90 -12.29 14.74
C GLU A 406 -13.17 -12.43 15.57
N ALA A 407 -13.10 -13.10 16.72
CA ALA A 407 -14.25 -13.19 17.65
C ALA A 407 -14.61 -11.81 18.24
N PHE A 408 -13.63 -11.00 18.63
CA PHE A 408 -13.86 -9.60 19.02
C PHE A 408 -14.46 -8.78 17.87
N ALA A 409 -13.97 -8.95 16.66
CA ALA A 409 -14.51 -8.25 15.47
C ALA A 409 -15.98 -8.64 15.20
N ALA A 410 -16.32 -9.91 15.37
CA ALA A 410 -17.72 -10.37 15.26
C ALA A 410 -18.62 -9.71 16.29
N GLY A 411 -18.19 -9.60 17.56
CA GLY A 411 -18.93 -8.89 18.59
C GLY A 411 -19.15 -7.41 18.27
N ARG A 412 -18.14 -6.74 17.74
CA ARG A 412 -18.26 -5.36 17.31
C ARG A 412 -19.23 -5.18 16.13
N ARG A 413 -19.17 -6.07 15.13
CA ARG A 413 -20.11 -6.08 14.01
C ARG A 413 -21.53 -6.34 14.48
N ALA A 414 -21.73 -7.31 15.41
CA ALA A 414 -23.04 -7.63 15.97
C ALA A 414 -23.64 -6.42 16.70
N ALA A 415 -22.87 -5.74 17.52
CA ALA A 415 -23.33 -4.53 18.22
C ALA A 415 -23.81 -3.44 17.24
N LEU A 416 -23.05 -3.19 16.16
CA LEU A 416 -23.44 -2.24 15.12
C LEU A 416 -24.69 -2.71 14.37
N ALA A 417 -24.78 -3.98 14.03
CA ALA A 417 -25.94 -4.53 13.34
C ALA A 417 -27.23 -4.46 14.19
N ILE A 418 -27.13 -4.79 15.48
CA ILE A 418 -28.21 -4.62 16.45
C ILE A 418 -28.62 -3.15 16.56
N HIS A 419 -27.64 -2.25 16.67
CA HIS A 419 -27.92 -0.81 16.71
C HIS A 419 -28.68 -0.33 15.48
N CYS A 420 -28.23 -0.68 14.28
CA CYS A 420 -28.89 -0.31 13.04
C CYS A 420 -30.30 -0.93 12.95
N SER A 421 -30.45 -2.20 13.29
CA SER A 421 -31.74 -2.91 13.29
C SER A 421 -32.75 -2.26 14.23
N LEU A 422 -32.35 -1.93 15.48
CA LEU A 422 -33.24 -1.30 16.46
C LEU A 422 -33.65 0.14 16.09
N ASN A 423 -32.89 0.80 15.21
CA ASN A 423 -33.19 2.13 14.72
C ASN A 423 -33.77 2.15 13.30
N GLY A 424 -34.03 0.97 12.70
CA GLY A 424 -34.56 0.88 11.33
C GLY A 424 -33.61 1.43 10.26
N GLN A 425 -32.32 1.42 10.52
CA GLN A 425 -31.28 1.93 9.62
C GLN A 425 -30.54 0.79 8.90
N PRO A 426 -30.11 0.98 7.66
CA PRO A 426 -29.24 0.03 6.99
C PRO A 426 -27.85 0.04 7.62
N LEU A 427 -27.14 -1.09 7.54
CA LEU A 427 -25.75 -1.15 7.95
C LEU A 427 -24.90 -0.25 7.06
N PRO A 428 -23.99 0.61 7.61
CA PRO A 428 -23.08 1.43 6.82
C PRO A 428 -22.21 0.59 5.88
N GLN A 429 -21.96 1.07 4.65
CA GLN A 429 -21.10 0.38 3.68
C GLN A 429 -19.67 0.18 4.22
N GLU A 430 -19.16 1.13 4.99
CA GLU A 430 -17.84 1.08 5.65
C GLU A 430 -17.89 0.41 7.03
N SER A 431 -18.76 -0.57 7.21
CA SER A 431 -18.85 -1.30 8.48
C SER A 431 -17.53 -2.03 8.83
N PRO A 432 -17.19 -2.16 10.12
CA PRO A 432 -15.97 -2.86 10.54
C PRO A 432 -15.86 -4.24 9.90
N PRO A 433 -14.68 -4.66 9.44
CA PRO A 433 -14.52 -5.98 8.81
C PRO A 433 -14.72 -7.12 9.84
N LEU A 434 -15.12 -8.29 9.38
CA LEU A 434 -15.15 -9.52 10.19
C LEU A 434 -13.85 -10.31 10.07
N THR A 435 -13.14 -10.13 8.95
CA THR A 435 -11.91 -10.84 8.63
C THR A 435 -10.90 -9.87 8.03
N SER A 436 -9.67 -10.32 7.86
CA SER A 436 -8.63 -9.57 7.16
C SER A 436 -9.07 -9.21 5.73
N ARG A 437 -8.74 -7.96 5.33
CA ARG A 437 -8.92 -7.43 3.98
C ARG A 437 -7.57 -7.28 3.29
N THR A 438 -7.57 -7.26 1.98
CA THR A 438 -6.42 -6.85 1.17
C THR A 438 -6.49 -5.36 0.86
N THR A 439 -5.36 -4.76 0.50
CA THR A 439 -5.27 -3.38 0.05
C THR A 439 -4.58 -3.30 -1.29
N SER A 440 -4.93 -2.31 -2.10
CA SER A 440 -4.24 -1.99 -3.35
C SER A 440 -3.03 -1.07 -3.15
N LEU A 441 -2.73 -0.70 -1.91
CA LEU A 441 -1.61 0.19 -1.60
C LEU A 441 -0.27 -0.44 -2.00
N ILE A 442 0.44 0.23 -2.90
CA ILE A 442 1.80 -0.13 -3.29
C ILE A 442 2.77 0.76 -2.51
N VAL A 443 3.64 0.14 -1.73
CA VAL A 443 4.65 0.81 -0.92
C VAL A 443 6.02 0.55 -1.51
N ASP A 444 6.75 1.62 -1.80
CA ASP A 444 8.12 1.54 -2.27
C ASP A 444 9.06 1.37 -1.06
N THR A 445 9.82 0.29 -1.07
CA THR A 445 10.83 -0.02 -0.05
C THR A 445 12.26 0.32 -0.49
N LEU A 446 12.44 0.85 -1.71
CA LEU A 446 13.76 1.22 -2.22
C LEU A 446 14.38 2.32 -1.36
N GLY A 447 15.59 2.08 -0.87
CA GLY A 447 16.30 3.00 0.02
C GLY A 447 15.84 3.00 1.47
N ALA A 448 14.90 2.11 1.85
CA ALA A 448 14.54 1.93 3.25
C ALA A 448 15.68 1.23 4.00
N GLU A 449 15.96 1.71 5.20
CA GLU A 449 17.02 1.14 6.05
C GLU A 449 16.62 -0.27 6.54
N VAL A 450 17.55 -1.22 6.38
CA VAL A 450 17.44 -2.58 6.91
C VAL A 450 17.86 -2.56 8.37
N THR A 451 16.96 -2.91 9.27
CA THR A 451 17.19 -2.90 10.73
C THR A 451 16.55 -4.13 11.37
N CYS A 452 17.25 -4.74 12.32
CA CYS A 452 16.73 -5.92 13.02
C CYS A 452 15.49 -5.60 13.86
N ARG A 453 14.53 -6.52 13.86
CA ARG A 453 13.40 -6.50 14.79
C ARG A 453 13.91 -6.58 16.23
N GLN A 454 13.35 -5.77 17.12
CA GLN A 454 13.72 -5.81 18.52
C GLN A 454 13.23 -7.12 19.16
N PRO A 455 14.11 -7.87 19.84
CA PRO A 455 13.71 -9.07 20.54
C PRO A 455 12.87 -8.71 21.77
N MET A 456 11.79 -9.47 21.99
CA MET A 456 11.05 -9.35 23.24
C MET A 456 11.75 -10.20 24.31
N PRO A 457 12.06 -9.66 25.49
CA PRO A 457 12.65 -10.44 26.57
C PRO A 457 11.70 -11.56 27.04
N ASP A 458 12.24 -12.71 27.37
CA ASP A 458 11.49 -13.85 27.87
C ASP A 458 12.12 -14.47 29.15
N LEU A 459 11.32 -15.22 29.89
CA LEU A 459 11.79 -15.98 31.05
C LEU A 459 12.70 -17.13 30.63
N SER A 460 13.75 -17.35 31.40
CA SER A 460 14.61 -18.53 31.23
C SER A 460 13.85 -19.85 31.47
N LEU A 461 14.28 -20.94 30.82
CA LEU A 461 13.63 -22.24 30.96
C LEU A 461 13.58 -22.72 32.42
N ALA A 462 14.62 -22.44 33.22
CA ALA A 462 14.66 -22.79 34.64
C ALA A 462 13.55 -22.09 35.43
N VAL A 463 13.29 -20.83 35.16
CA VAL A 463 12.21 -20.07 35.81
C VAL A 463 10.84 -20.58 35.37
N ARG A 464 10.66 -20.88 34.07
CA ARG A 464 9.40 -21.44 33.54
C ARG A 464 9.02 -22.77 34.17
N THR A 465 10.05 -23.60 34.52
CA THR A 465 9.82 -24.88 35.24
C THR A 465 9.47 -24.66 36.70
N ALA A 466 10.14 -23.71 37.36
CA ALA A 466 9.91 -23.43 38.79
C ALA A 466 8.60 -22.67 39.03
N GLN A 467 8.16 -21.87 38.06
CA GLN A 467 6.95 -21.03 38.14
C GLN A 467 6.11 -21.28 36.88
N PRO A 468 5.35 -22.38 36.79
CA PRO A 468 4.68 -22.84 35.60
C PRO A 468 3.63 -21.84 35.02
N ASP A 469 3.06 -21.00 35.90
CA ASP A 469 2.05 -19.99 35.53
C ASP A 469 2.64 -18.60 35.26
N ALA A 470 3.95 -18.39 35.49
CA ALA A 470 4.58 -17.09 35.25
C ALA A 470 4.56 -16.74 33.74
N GLU A 471 4.21 -15.49 33.43
CA GLU A 471 4.17 -14.99 32.07
C GLU A 471 5.53 -15.14 31.40
N VAL A 472 5.59 -15.84 30.26
CA VAL A 472 6.85 -16.19 29.58
C VAL A 472 7.49 -14.96 28.93
N GLU A 473 6.71 -14.18 28.17
CA GLU A 473 7.19 -12.94 27.57
C GLU A 473 7.14 -11.82 28.60
N LEU A 474 8.20 -11.02 28.71
CA LEU A 474 8.30 -9.95 29.71
C LEU A 474 7.88 -8.56 29.20
N GLY A 475 7.59 -8.44 27.89
CA GLY A 475 7.24 -7.17 27.25
C GLY A 475 8.48 -6.34 26.88
N PHE A 476 8.28 -5.30 26.08
CA PHE A 476 9.34 -4.39 25.69
C PHE A 476 9.68 -3.40 26.80
N THR A 477 10.96 -3.05 26.91
CA THR A 477 11.39 -1.83 27.59
C THR A 477 11.02 -0.61 26.75
N ALA A 478 10.98 0.59 27.36
CA ALA A 478 10.68 1.83 26.65
C ALA A 478 11.64 2.07 25.46
N ALA A 479 12.94 1.82 25.65
CA ALA A 479 13.95 1.97 24.60
C ALA A 479 13.73 0.99 23.45
N ALA A 480 13.44 -0.28 23.76
CA ALA A 480 13.16 -1.29 22.73
C ALA A 480 11.85 -1.01 21.98
N ALA A 481 10.82 -0.55 22.68
CA ALA A 481 9.55 -0.17 22.05
C ALA A 481 9.72 1.03 21.11
N GLN A 482 10.49 2.04 21.49
CA GLN A 482 10.79 3.19 20.67
C GLN A 482 11.60 2.80 19.43
N ALA A 483 12.65 1.97 19.61
CA ALA A 483 13.47 1.48 18.51
C ALA A 483 12.65 0.62 17.53
N GLU A 484 11.76 -0.24 18.03
CA GLU A 484 10.89 -1.06 17.18
C GLU A 484 9.86 -0.21 16.42
N ALA A 485 9.26 0.78 17.07
CA ALA A 485 8.33 1.71 16.41
C ALA A 485 9.02 2.54 15.32
N ALA A 486 10.28 2.93 15.52
CA ALA A 486 11.07 3.70 14.55
C ALA A 486 11.30 2.94 13.23
N ARG A 487 11.26 1.61 13.23
CA ARG A 487 11.37 0.79 12.02
C ARG A 487 10.19 0.93 11.05
N CYS A 488 9.05 1.48 11.50
CA CYS A 488 7.84 1.56 10.69
C CYS A 488 8.03 2.45 9.46
N LEU A 489 7.72 1.92 8.26
CA LEU A 489 7.80 2.63 6.97
C LEU A 489 6.67 3.65 6.77
N THR A 490 5.74 3.77 7.71
CA THR A 490 4.54 4.64 7.61
C THR A 490 3.76 4.48 6.30
N CYS A 491 3.66 3.25 5.80
CA CYS A 491 3.14 2.85 4.49
C CYS A 491 2.06 3.76 3.92
N VAL A 492 2.42 4.51 2.90
CA VAL A 492 1.58 5.42 2.12
C VAL A 492 2.14 5.49 0.70
N CYS A 493 1.28 5.60 -0.29
CA CYS A 493 1.75 5.90 -1.63
C CYS A 493 2.18 7.37 -1.69
N SER A 494 3.47 7.62 -1.88
CA SER A 494 4.05 8.97 -2.00
C SER A 494 4.93 9.12 -3.25
N GLN A 495 4.81 8.21 -4.22
CA GLN A 495 5.68 8.17 -5.41
C GLN A 495 5.73 9.50 -6.16
N CYS A 496 4.57 10.10 -6.44
CA CYS A 496 4.50 11.38 -7.12
C CYS A 496 5.12 12.53 -6.30
N VAL A 497 4.93 12.53 -4.97
CA VAL A 497 5.43 13.58 -4.08
C VAL A 497 6.94 13.48 -3.88
N LYS A 498 7.48 12.28 -3.64
CA LYS A 498 8.94 12.06 -3.48
C LYS A 498 9.76 12.60 -4.65
N ASN A 499 9.21 12.53 -5.85
CA ASN A 499 9.90 12.88 -7.09
C ASN A 499 9.57 14.30 -7.61
N CYS A 500 8.75 15.09 -6.90
CA CYS A 500 8.27 16.37 -7.40
C CYS A 500 8.37 17.49 -6.35
N THR A 501 9.29 18.44 -6.55
CA THR A 501 9.47 19.59 -5.65
C THR A 501 8.24 20.50 -5.56
N PHE A 502 7.39 20.54 -6.60
CA PHE A 502 6.11 21.23 -6.60
C PHE A 502 5.13 20.57 -5.61
N LEU A 503 4.94 19.25 -5.71
CA LEU A 503 4.07 18.52 -4.78
C LEU A 503 4.61 18.56 -3.35
N GLN A 504 5.92 18.43 -3.15
CA GLN A 504 6.55 18.59 -1.84
C GLN A 504 6.30 19.98 -1.22
N HIS A 505 6.22 21.02 -2.05
CA HIS A 505 5.99 22.39 -1.58
C HIS A 505 4.54 22.65 -1.15
N TYR A 506 3.57 22.17 -1.93
CA TYR A 506 2.16 22.47 -1.71
C TYR A 506 1.40 21.40 -0.94
N VAL A 507 1.78 20.12 -1.07
CA VAL A 507 1.12 18.98 -0.40
C VAL A 507 1.90 18.62 0.86
N GLN A 508 1.80 19.45 1.90
CA GLN A 508 2.57 19.27 3.15
C GLN A 508 1.82 18.48 4.22
N GLN A 509 0.50 18.30 4.09
CA GLN A 509 -0.32 17.58 5.06
C GLN A 509 -0.42 16.09 4.69
N PHE A 510 -0.32 15.25 5.69
CA PHE A 510 -0.52 13.80 5.54
C PHE A 510 -2.03 13.47 5.34
N PRO A 511 -2.37 12.52 4.45
CA PRO A 511 -1.52 11.79 3.50
C PRO A 511 -1.06 12.66 2.32
N TYR A 512 0.25 12.64 2.02
CA TYR A 512 0.86 13.39 0.92
C TYR A 512 0.54 12.72 -0.42
N THR A 513 -0.51 13.16 -1.11
CA THR A 513 -0.99 12.51 -2.33
C THR A 513 -1.46 13.53 -3.37
N GLU A 514 -1.66 13.08 -4.63
CA GLU A 514 -2.30 13.91 -5.65
C GLU A 514 -3.73 14.34 -5.27
N LYS A 515 -4.45 13.57 -4.44
CA LYS A 515 -5.75 13.99 -3.89
C LYS A 515 -5.64 15.28 -3.07
N GLY A 516 -4.55 15.41 -2.30
CA GLY A 516 -4.28 16.67 -1.59
C GLY A 516 -4.15 17.86 -2.53
N LEU A 517 -3.51 17.70 -3.70
CA LEU A 517 -3.43 18.75 -4.71
C LEU A 517 -4.82 19.10 -5.27
N VAL A 518 -5.66 18.10 -5.57
CA VAL A 518 -7.02 18.35 -6.08
C VAL A 518 -7.83 19.17 -5.06
N ARG A 519 -7.83 18.75 -3.79
CA ARG A 519 -8.50 19.49 -2.70
C ARG A 519 -7.97 20.93 -2.56
N LEU A 520 -6.64 21.12 -2.60
CA LEU A 520 -6.05 22.46 -2.56
C LEU A 520 -6.48 23.34 -3.74
N LEU A 521 -6.64 22.75 -4.93
CA LEU A 521 -7.14 23.49 -6.11
C LEU A 521 -8.63 23.82 -5.99
N GLU A 522 -9.43 22.94 -5.39
CA GLU A 522 -10.84 23.17 -5.10
C GLU A 522 -11.01 24.26 -4.03
N ASP A 523 -10.23 24.19 -2.94
CA ASP A 523 -10.32 25.14 -1.82
C ASP A 523 -9.73 26.51 -2.16
N ARG A 524 -8.63 26.57 -2.90
CA ARG A 524 -7.82 27.78 -3.15
C ARG A 524 -7.73 28.19 -4.61
N GLY A 525 -8.27 27.43 -5.54
CA GLY A 525 -8.01 27.56 -6.97
C GLY A 525 -8.38 28.95 -7.56
N ILE A 526 -9.27 29.69 -6.89
CA ILE A 526 -9.64 31.08 -7.26
C ILE A 526 -8.81 32.10 -6.46
N THR A 527 -8.41 31.78 -5.24
CA THR A 527 -7.74 32.70 -4.31
C THR A 527 -6.21 32.66 -4.43
N ASP A 528 -5.63 31.58 -4.96
CA ASP A 528 -4.19 31.42 -5.21
C ASP A 528 -3.91 30.93 -6.63
N PRO A 529 -4.02 31.82 -7.63
CA PRO A 529 -3.76 31.46 -9.03
C PRO A 529 -2.30 31.05 -9.28
N LEU A 530 -1.37 31.35 -8.38
CA LEU A 530 0.04 30.90 -8.51
C LEU A 530 0.17 29.39 -8.38
N LEU A 531 -0.68 28.73 -7.56
CA LEU A 531 -0.60 27.29 -7.29
C LEU A 531 -0.59 26.44 -8.58
N PRO A 532 -1.61 26.49 -9.47
CA PRO A 532 -1.58 25.69 -10.69
C PRO A 532 -0.45 26.10 -11.63
N TYR A 533 -0.05 27.36 -11.67
CA TYR A 533 1.08 27.83 -12.50
C TYR A 533 2.47 27.46 -11.96
N SER A 534 2.56 26.94 -10.75
CA SER A 534 3.80 26.44 -10.15
C SER A 534 4.17 25.01 -10.59
N CYS A 535 3.28 24.29 -11.27
CA CYS A 535 3.56 22.96 -11.81
C CYS A 535 4.37 23.02 -13.10
N HIS A 536 5.47 22.24 -13.19
CA HIS A 536 6.34 22.18 -14.37
C HIS A 536 5.73 21.42 -15.56
N TYR A 537 4.59 20.77 -15.42
CA TYR A 537 3.94 19.95 -16.44
C TYR A 537 4.89 18.91 -17.08
N CYS A 538 5.77 18.34 -16.28
CA CYS A 538 6.84 17.46 -16.77
C CYS A 538 6.45 15.98 -16.86
N GLY A 539 5.30 15.57 -16.35
CA GLY A 539 4.77 14.20 -16.40
C GLY A 539 5.48 13.17 -15.51
N LEU A 540 6.45 13.58 -14.66
CA LEU A 540 7.16 12.63 -13.81
C LEU A 540 6.22 11.98 -12.77
N CYS A 541 5.26 12.72 -12.22
CA CYS A 541 4.25 12.18 -11.32
C CYS A 541 3.47 11.03 -11.95
N GLN A 542 3.15 11.12 -13.25
CA GLN A 542 2.50 10.06 -14.01
C GLN A 542 3.42 8.85 -14.21
N ALA A 543 4.67 9.09 -14.61
CA ALA A 543 5.63 8.00 -14.89
C ALA A 543 5.96 7.14 -13.66
N VAL A 544 5.85 7.70 -12.45
CA VAL A 544 6.08 6.98 -11.19
C VAL A 544 4.77 6.52 -10.51
N CYS A 545 3.62 6.90 -11.03
CA CYS A 545 2.33 6.58 -10.45
C CYS A 545 1.85 5.18 -10.88
N PRO A 546 1.56 4.26 -9.95
CA PRO A 546 1.06 2.92 -10.28
C PRO A 546 -0.34 2.92 -10.89
N LYS A 547 -1.03 4.08 -10.91
CA LYS A 547 -2.37 4.31 -11.49
C LYS A 547 -2.35 5.26 -12.68
N ASP A 548 -1.17 5.58 -13.21
CA ASP A 548 -0.99 6.46 -14.38
C ASP A 548 -1.68 7.84 -14.24
N LEU A 549 -1.70 8.39 -13.01
CA LEU A 549 -2.32 9.69 -12.72
C LEU A 549 -1.36 10.83 -12.97
N HIS A 550 -1.87 11.97 -13.45
CA HIS A 550 -1.06 13.09 -13.92
C HIS A 550 -1.45 14.42 -13.25
N ALA A 551 -0.78 14.79 -12.16
CA ALA A 551 -1.00 16.08 -11.46
C ALA A 551 -0.87 17.30 -12.38
N GLY A 552 0.01 17.26 -13.38
CA GLY A 552 0.15 18.33 -14.35
C GLY A 552 -1.11 18.56 -15.20
N ARG A 553 -1.87 17.52 -15.54
CA ARG A 553 -3.14 17.65 -16.27
C ARG A 553 -4.21 18.33 -15.38
N VAL A 554 -4.22 18.03 -14.07
CA VAL A 554 -5.08 18.71 -13.11
C VAL A 554 -4.75 20.21 -13.06
N CYS A 555 -3.46 20.55 -12.95
CA CYS A 555 -3.00 21.94 -12.96
C CYS A 555 -3.28 22.65 -14.29
N LEU A 556 -3.16 21.95 -15.44
CA LEU A 556 -3.47 22.54 -16.73
C LEU A 556 -4.94 22.89 -16.87
N ALA A 557 -5.85 21.99 -16.46
CA ALA A 557 -7.28 22.26 -16.45
C ALA A 557 -7.62 23.50 -15.59
N ALA A 558 -6.97 23.63 -14.43
CA ALA A 558 -7.12 24.82 -13.59
C ALA A 558 -6.58 26.10 -14.26
N ARG A 559 -5.47 26.02 -15.02
CA ARG A 559 -4.95 27.18 -15.79
C ARG A 559 -5.91 27.58 -16.93
N GLU A 560 -6.47 26.62 -17.64
CA GLU A 560 -7.48 26.86 -18.69
C GLU A 560 -8.73 27.55 -18.11
N ASP A 561 -9.18 27.12 -16.94
CA ASP A 561 -10.29 27.76 -16.25
C ASP A 561 -9.96 29.22 -15.83
N LEU A 562 -8.76 29.46 -15.26
CA LEU A 562 -8.29 30.80 -14.94
C LEU A 562 -8.20 31.70 -16.18
N VAL A 563 -7.73 31.20 -17.30
CA VAL A 563 -7.69 31.94 -18.58
C VAL A 563 -9.11 32.26 -19.04
N ALA A 564 -10.03 31.31 -18.99
CA ALA A 564 -11.42 31.51 -19.40
C ALA A 564 -12.14 32.58 -18.52
N ARG A 565 -11.74 32.70 -17.27
CA ARG A 565 -12.24 33.74 -16.35
C ARG A 565 -11.50 35.09 -16.42
N GLY A 566 -10.52 35.23 -17.31
CA GLY A 566 -9.70 36.45 -17.43
C GLY A 566 -8.70 36.67 -16.28
N GLN A 567 -8.45 35.64 -15.44
CA GLN A 567 -7.51 35.65 -14.32
C GLN A 567 -6.15 35.04 -14.67
N GLY A 568 -6.00 34.49 -15.86
CA GLY A 568 -4.78 33.92 -16.40
C GLY A 568 -4.57 34.34 -17.85
N PRO A 569 -3.36 34.11 -18.44
CA PRO A 569 -2.10 33.82 -17.73
C PRO A 569 -1.65 34.96 -16.81
N LEU A 570 -0.87 34.63 -15.79
CA LEU A 570 -0.39 35.61 -14.81
C LEU A 570 0.48 36.72 -15.46
N PRO A 571 0.52 37.97 -14.92
CA PRO A 571 1.25 39.09 -15.49
C PRO A 571 2.72 38.77 -15.89
N PRO A 572 3.52 38.02 -15.09
CA PRO A 572 4.89 37.67 -15.48
C PRO A 572 4.99 36.82 -16.76
N HIS A 573 3.92 36.17 -17.20
CA HIS A 573 3.91 35.43 -18.46
C HIS A 573 3.89 36.31 -19.74
N LYS A 574 3.65 37.64 -19.60
CA LYS A 574 3.53 38.57 -20.73
C LYS A 574 4.72 38.53 -21.68
N GLY A 575 5.91 38.36 -21.14
CA GLY A 575 7.12 38.20 -21.95
C GLY A 575 7.11 36.93 -22.82
N ILE A 576 6.51 35.84 -22.30
CA ILE A 576 6.39 34.56 -23.02
C ILE A 576 5.28 34.67 -24.09
N GLN A 577 4.13 35.28 -23.75
CA GLN A 577 3.07 35.56 -24.73
C GLN A 577 3.59 36.36 -25.93
N ASN A 578 4.34 37.43 -25.66
CA ASN A 578 4.98 38.23 -26.69
C ASN A 578 5.99 37.39 -27.53
N TYR A 579 6.74 36.51 -26.84
CA TYR A 579 7.69 35.62 -27.55
C TYR A 579 6.96 34.67 -28.51
N VAL A 580 5.85 34.10 -28.14
CA VAL A 580 5.04 33.21 -28.98
C VAL A 580 4.42 34.00 -30.12
N LYS A 581 3.73 35.12 -29.83
CA LYS A 581 3.04 35.98 -30.82
C LYS A 581 4.00 36.50 -31.91
N TRP A 582 5.13 37.09 -31.47
CA TRP A 582 6.12 37.63 -32.42
C TRP A 582 6.85 36.50 -33.16
N GLY A 583 7.20 35.43 -32.46
CA GLY A 583 7.90 34.28 -33.01
C GLY A 583 7.15 33.53 -34.09
N SER A 584 5.83 33.61 -34.11
CA SER A 584 4.95 33.05 -35.13
C SER A 584 4.51 34.09 -36.18
N SER A 585 4.95 35.36 -36.04
CA SER A 585 4.60 36.42 -36.96
C SER A 585 5.40 36.29 -38.29
N PRO A 586 4.88 36.87 -39.40
CA PRO A 586 5.60 36.91 -40.68
C PRO A 586 7.00 37.53 -40.60
N PHE A 587 7.29 38.31 -39.59
CA PHE A 587 8.63 38.91 -39.37
C PHE A 587 9.71 37.87 -39.02
N PHE A 588 9.35 36.82 -38.21
CA PHE A 588 10.27 35.77 -37.77
C PHE A 588 10.00 34.39 -38.36
N ALA A 589 8.75 34.11 -38.75
CA ALA A 589 8.37 32.86 -39.36
C ALA A 589 8.87 32.80 -40.83
N LEU A 590 9.21 31.59 -41.27
CA LEU A 590 9.61 31.29 -42.64
C LEU A 590 9.19 29.87 -42.97
N SER A 591 8.54 29.68 -44.13
CA SER A 591 8.29 28.36 -44.72
C SER A 591 8.77 28.39 -46.15
N ARG A 592 9.62 27.45 -46.52
CA ARG A 592 10.16 27.36 -47.88
C ARG A 592 10.46 25.92 -48.29
N PRO A 593 10.34 25.61 -49.61
CA PRO A 593 10.79 24.32 -50.13
C PRO A 593 12.32 24.22 -50.10
N ASP A 594 12.85 23.06 -50.47
CA ASP A 594 14.28 22.86 -50.70
C ASP A 594 14.72 23.77 -51.85
N PRO A 595 15.68 24.69 -51.64
CA PRO A 595 16.11 25.60 -52.67
C PRO A 595 16.78 24.93 -53.88
N ALA A 596 17.28 23.70 -53.74
CA ALA A 596 17.88 22.99 -54.88
C ALA A 596 16.85 22.34 -55.79
N THR A 597 15.74 21.86 -55.27
CA THR A 597 14.73 21.10 -56.02
C THR A 597 13.42 21.85 -56.19
N GLY A 598 13.19 22.90 -55.42
CA GLY A 598 11.93 23.65 -55.42
C GLY A 598 10.75 22.87 -54.83
N LYS A 599 11.00 21.72 -54.22
CA LYS A 599 10.00 20.80 -53.64
C LYS A 599 10.17 20.66 -52.14
N ALA A 600 9.15 20.12 -51.45
CA ALA A 600 9.23 19.76 -50.03
C ALA A 600 8.43 18.49 -49.75
N ALA A 601 9.05 17.33 -49.88
CA ALA A 601 8.43 16.08 -49.40
C ALA A 601 8.33 16.05 -47.86
N ARG A 602 9.27 16.71 -47.19
CA ARG A 602 9.36 16.89 -45.74
C ARG A 602 9.87 18.28 -45.42
N VAL A 603 9.68 18.70 -44.13
CA VAL A 603 10.24 19.97 -43.65
C VAL A 603 11.07 19.75 -42.40
N PHE A 604 12.20 20.45 -42.30
CA PHE A 604 12.95 20.57 -41.06
C PHE A 604 12.40 21.71 -40.20
N PHE A 605 11.97 21.39 -38.98
CA PHE A 605 11.41 22.30 -37.97
C PHE A 605 12.34 22.33 -36.74
N PRO A 606 13.36 23.19 -36.68
CA PRO A 606 14.32 23.21 -35.57
C PRO A 606 13.71 23.65 -34.21
N GLY A 607 12.51 24.23 -34.25
CA GLY A 607 11.86 24.85 -33.10
C GLY A 607 12.41 26.25 -32.77
N CYS A 608 11.59 27.06 -32.15
CA CYS A 608 11.90 28.48 -31.87
C CYS A 608 13.08 28.65 -30.88
N SER A 609 13.25 27.72 -29.95
CA SER A 609 14.30 27.78 -28.94
C SER A 609 15.69 27.49 -29.55
N LEU A 610 15.84 26.38 -30.27
CA LEU A 610 17.12 26.01 -30.87
C LEU A 610 17.58 27.07 -31.91
N ALA A 611 16.64 27.57 -32.74
CA ALA A 611 16.91 28.63 -33.69
C ALA A 611 17.44 29.93 -33.08
N GLY A 612 17.08 30.22 -31.81
CA GLY A 612 17.58 31.37 -31.07
C GLY A 612 18.89 31.12 -30.30
N HIS A 613 19.16 29.87 -29.92
CA HIS A 613 20.31 29.53 -29.10
C HIS A 613 21.53 29.08 -29.92
N ALA A 614 21.32 28.29 -30.97
CA ALA A 614 22.39 27.61 -31.72
C ALA A 614 22.17 27.73 -33.22
N THR A 615 22.26 28.97 -33.75
CA THR A 615 21.95 29.32 -35.13
C THR A 615 22.82 28.54 -36.12
N GLU A 616 24.13 28.44 -35.88
CA GLU A 616 25.06 27.75 -36.78
C GLU A 616 24.81 26.23 -36.80
N VAL A 617 24.47 25.64 -35.66
CA VAL A 617 24.05 24.23 -35.58
C VAL A 617 22.78 23.97 -36.43
N VAL A 618 21.81 24.90 -36.40
CA VAL A 618 20.60 24.80 -37.23
C VAL A 618 20.95 24.85 -38.72
N LYS A 619 21.86 25.74 -39.13
CA LYS A 619 22.34 25.83 -40.53
C LYS A 619 23.02 24.54 -40.97
N ALA A 620 23.98 24.07 -40.21
CA ALA A 620 24.74 22.85 -40.49
C ALA A 620 23.86 21.61 -40.56
N ALA A 621 22.94 21.47 -39.58
CA ALA A 621 21.99 20.35 -39.56
C ALA A 621 21.04 20.37 -40.76
N TYR A 622 20.53 21.55 -41.15
CA TYR A 622 19.67 21.68 -42.32
C TYR A 622 20.43 21.36 -43.61
N ALA A 623 21.66 21.86 -43.81
CA ALA A 623 22.51 21.54 -44.94
C ALA A 623 22.84 20.04 -45.03
N HIS A 624 23.07 19.37 -43.89
CA HIS A 624 23.28 17.93 -43.85
C HIS A 624 22.03 17.16 -44.26
N LEU A 625 20.85 17.51 -43.68
CA LEU A 625 19.59 16.88 -44.02
C LEU A 625 19.26 16.99 -45.51
N ARG A 626 19.47 18.16 -46.12
CA ARG A 626 19.27 18.34 -47.56
C ARG A 626 20.16 17.46 -48.43
N ARG A 627 21.43 17.29 -48.04
CA ARG A 627 22.37 16.42 -48.79
C ARG A 627 21.95 14.95 -48.72
N LYS A 628 21.51 14.49 -47.55
CA LYS A 628 21.15 13.09 -47.32
C LYS A 628 19.69 12.78 -47.70
N LEU A 629 18.81 13.76 -47.64
CA LEU A 629 17.38 13.66 -47.92
C LEU A 629 16.94 14.82 -48.82
N PRO A 630 17.12 14.73 -50.15
CA PRO A 630 16.61 15.72 -51.08
C PRO A 630 15.11 16.01 -50.86
N ASP A 631 14.62 17.15 -51.33
CA ASP A 631 13.27 17.66 -51.08
C ASP A 631 12.96 17.94 -49.61
N THR A 632 13.97 18.30 -48.80
CA THR A 632 13.80 18.74 -47.44
C THR A 632 13.66 20.26 -47.40
N GLY A 633 12.44 20.75 -47.17
CA GLY A 633 12.14 22.18 -46.92
C GLY A 633 12.53 22.61 -45.51
N LEU A 634 12.35 23.90 -45.24
CA LEU A 634 12.61 24.48 -43.91
C LEU A 634 11.39 25.24 -43.41
N MET A 635 11.07 25.05 -42.12
CA MET A 635 10.03 25.81 -41.42
C MET A 635 10.56 26.39 -40.12
N LEU A 636 10.74 27.72 -40.08
CA LEU A 636 11.06 28.46 -38.83
C LEU A 636 9.77 29.01 -38.25
N ASN A 637 9.29 28.38 -37.16
CA ASN A 637 8.05 28.78 -36.49
C ASN A 637 8.06 28.34 -35.02
N CYS A 638 6.97 28.61 -34.29
CA CYS A 638 6.70 28.09 -32.97
C CYS A 638 5.67 26.95 -33.06
N CYS A 639 5.78 25.93 -32.21
CA CYS A 639 4.78 24.87 -32.08
C CYS A 639 3.59 25.23 -31.18
N GLY A 640 3.62 26.38 -30.51
CA GLY A 640 2.55 26.79 -29.60
C GLY A 640 2.59 26.20 -28.18
N ALA A 641 3.48 25.24 -27.89
CA ALA A 641 3.56 24.59 -26.57
C ALA A 641 3.64 25.55 -25.36
N PRO A 642 4.34 26.71 -25.40
CA PRO A 642 4.31 27.65 -24.29
C PRO A 642 2.92 28.22 -24.00
N SER A 643 2.09 28.52 -24.99
CA SER A 643 0.71 28.97 -24.81
C SER A 643 -0.14 27.87 -24.20
N TYR A 644 -0.01 26.63 -24.67
CA TYR A 644 -0.66 25.46 -24.05
C TYR A 644 -0.33 25.33 -22.57
N PHE A 645 0.95 25.42 -22.22
CA PHE A 645 1.36 25.33 -20.82
C PHE A 645 0.88 26.50 -19.95
N MET A 646 0.49 27.62 -20.54
CA MET A 646 -0.13 28.75 -19.84
C MET A 646 -1.66 28.67 -19.75
N GLY A 647 -2.29 27.63 -20.33
CA GLY A 647 -3.74 27.45 -20.39
C GLY A 647 -4.40 28.18 -21.59
N GLU A 648 -3.61 28.74 -22.51
CA GLU A 648 -4.08 29.40 -23.74
C GLU A 648 -4.21 28.39 -24.90
N THR A 649 -5.04 27.37 -24.70
CA THR A 649 -5.18 26.23 -25.63
C THR A 649 -5.67 26.69 -27.01
N ASP A 650 -6.59 27.66 -27.09
CA ASP A 650 -7.08 28.18 -28.38
C ASP A 650 -5.98 28.89 -29.17
N VAL A 651 -5.11 29.64 -28.48
CA VAL A 651 -3.94 30.29 -29.13
C VAL A 651 -3.00 29.24 -29.73
N MET A 652 -2.74 28.17 -28.95
CA MET A 652 -1.91 27.07 -29.44
C MET A 652 -2.53 26.36 -30.64
N LEU A 653 -3.82 26.06 -30.61
CA LEU A 653 -4.54 25.41 -31.73
C LEU A 653 -4.51 26.30 -32.97
N GLY A 654 -4.63 27.62 -32.85
CA GLY A 654 -4.45 28.56 -33.97
C GLY A 654 -3.05 28.50 -34.58
N ILE A 655 -2.00 28.34 -33.75
CA ILE A 655 -0.62 28.17 -34.25
C ILE A 655 -0.45 26.83 -34.97
N ILE A 656 -1.01 25.75 -34.43
CA ILE A 656 -0.97 24.42 -35.08
C ILE A 656 -1.69 24.45 -36.43
N GLY A 657 -2.86 25.07 -36.48
CA GLY A 657 -3.60 25.26 -37.74
C GLY A 657 -2.78 26.01 -38.80
N ASN A 658 -2.01 27.04 -38.40
CA ASN A 658 -1.11 27.74 -39.32
C ASN A 658 0.05 26.84 -39.78
N VAL A 659 0.63 26.03 -38.90
CA VAL A 659 1.69 25.05 -39.30
C VAL A 659 1.12 24.03 -40.27
N ALA A 660 -0.05 23.47 -40.03
CA ALA A 660 -0.73 22.55 -40.92
C ALA A 660 -1.01 23.20 -42.32
N GLY A 661 -1.48 24.44 -42.33
CA GLY A 661 -1.70 25.19 -43.58
C GLY A 661 -0.41 25.42 -44.37
N GLU A 662 0.69 25.74 -43.74
CA GLU A 662 2.00 25.87 -44.38
C GLU A 662 2.54 24.53 -44.89
N MET A 663 2.35 23.43 -44.14
CA MET A 663 2.68 22.07 -44.60
C MET A 663 1.92 21.71 -45.90
N ALA A 664 0.62 22.01 -45.92
CA ALA A 664 -0.22 21.78 -47.09
C ALA A 664 0.21 22.63 -48.33
N LYS A 665 0.55 23.90 -48.12
CA LYS A 665 1.07 24.78 -49.20
C LYS A 665 2.37 24.25 -49.81
N LEU A 666 3.24 23.70 -48.94
CA LEU A 666 4.51 23.11 -49.37
C LEU A 666 4.35 21.71 -50.00
N GLY A 667 3.20 21.06 -49.81
CA GLY A 667 2.98 19.67 -50.20
C GLY A 667 3.74 18.66 -49.34
N ALA A 668 4.21 19.09 -48.16
CA ALA A 668 5.02 18.29 -47.27
C ALA A 668 4.14 17.36 -46.40
N ARG A 669 4.57 16.09 -46.26
CA ARG A 669 3.84 15.05 -45.50
C ARG A 669 4.57 14.60 -44.23
N GLU A 670 5.81 15.05 -44.04
CA GLU A 670 6.64 14.70 -42.90
C GLU A 670 7.26 15.96 -42.30
N ILE A 671 7.33 16.02 -40.97
CA ILE A 671 8.01 17.09 -40.22
C ILE A 671 9.13 16.50 -39.38
N ILE A 672 10.36 16.99 -39.57
CA ILE A 672 11.53 16.59 -38.77
C ILE A 672 11.78 17.66 -37.71
N VAL A 673 11.68 17.33 -36.45
CA VAL A 673 11.83 18.29 -35.35
C VAL A 673 13.11 18.07 -34.55
N ALA A 674 13.69 19.19 -34.05
CA ALA A 674 14.85 19.14 -33.15
C ALA A 674 14.50 19.48 -31.69
N CYS A 675 13.21 19.54 -31.35
CA CYS A 675 12.73 19.84 -30.01
C CYS A 675 11.66 18.83 -29.61
N THR A 676 11.82 18.23 -28.44
CA THR A 676 10.93 17.18 -27.95
C THR A 676 9.52 17.70 -27.60
N HIS A 677 9.38 18.96 -27.15
CA HIS A 677 8.05 19.55 -26.97
C HIS A 677 7.36 19.81 -28.31
N CYS A 678 8.11 20.19 -29.40
CA CYS A 678 7.52 20.26 -30.70
C CYS A 678 7.04 18.87 -31.18
N TYR A 679 7.84 17.82 -30.92
CA TYR A 679 7.47 16.45 -31.22
C TYR A 679 6.18 16.05 -30.51
N GLN A 680 6.13 16.21 -29.18
CA GLN A 680 4.96 15.90 -28.38
C GLN A 680 3.72 16.69 -28.84
N THR A 681 3.87 17.99 -29.10
CA THR A 681 2.75 18.84 -29.54
C THR A 681 2.20 18.40 -30.90
N PHE A 682 3.07 18.08 -31.86
CA PHE A 682 2.61 17.63 -33.17
C PHE A 682 2.02 16.22 -33.12
N GLN A 683 2.57 15.32 -32.33
CA GLN A 683 1.96 14.00 -32.13
C GLN A 683 0.55 14.08 -31.52
N GLU A 684 0.34 15.02 -30.60
CA GLU A 684 -0.95 15.15 -29.88
C GLU A 684 -1.97 15.97 -30.71
N PHE A 685 -1.55 17.02 -31.43
CA PHE A 685 -2.46 17.98 -32.04
C PHE A 685 -2.39 18.06 -33.59
N LEU A 686 -1.48 17.31 -34.21
CA LEU A 686 -1.31 17.22 -35.67
C LEU A 686 -1.01 15.78 -36.11
N PRO A 687 -1.80 14.80 -35.67
CA PRO A 687 -1.48 13.35 -35.83
C PRO A 687 -1.49 12.90 -37.29
N GLU A 688 -2.12 13.66 -38.22
CA GLU A 688 -2.15 13.37 -39.64
C GLU A 688 -0.81 13.65 -40.35
N VAL A 689 0.10 14.39 -39.72
CA VAL A 689 1.45 14.66 -40.23
C VAL A 689 2.46 13.74 -39.60
N LYS A 690 3.19 12.97 -40.39
CA LYS A 690 4.25 12.13 -39.87
C LYS A 690 5.33 12.98 -39.22
N THR A 691 5.47 12.89 -37.88
CA THR A 691 6.48 13.62 -37.14
C THR A 691 7.61 12.71 -36.70
N ARG A 692 8.87 13.12 -36.96
CA ARG A 692 10.08 12.42 -36.55
C ARG A 692 11.04 13.38 -35.85
N THR A 693 11.88 12.89 -34.98
CA THR A 693 12.98 13.69 -34.44
C THR A 693 14.19 13.65 -35.37
N ILE A 694 14.96 14.71 -35.34
CA ILE A 694 16.24 14.76 -36.09
C ILE A 694 17.20 13.67 -35.59
N TYR A 695 17.09 13.24 -34.33
CA TYR A 695 17.93 12.20 -33.71
C TYR A 695 17.68 10.84 -34.37
N GLU A 696 16.42 10.48 -34.58
CA GLU A 696 16.02 9.27 -35.28
C GLU A 696 16.48 9.31 -36.75
N VAL A 697 16.33 10.49 -37.40
CA VAL A 697 16.71 10.66 -38.80
C VAL A 697 18.23 10.56 -38.97
N LEU A 698 19.04 11.17 -38.09
CA LEU A 698 20.51 11.09 -38.16
C LEU A 698 21.02 9.66 -37.95
N ASN A 699 20.39 8.85 -37.14
CA ASN A 699 20.74 7.42 -37.00
C ASN A 699 20.47 6.60 -38.24
N GLU A 700 19.58 7.03 -39.13
CA GLU A 700 19.25 6.37 -40.39
C GLU A 700 20.14 6.84 -41.56
N VAL A 701 20.31 8.17 -41.68
CA VAL A 701 21.01 8.76 -42.81
C VAL A 701 22.51 8.93 -42.59
N GLY A 702 22.96 8.70 -41.36
CA GLY A 702 24.33 8.87 -40.92
C GLY A 702 24.66 10.31 -40.48
N LEU A 703 25.73 10.42 -39.72
CA LEU A 703 26.29 11.68 -39.24
C LEU A 703 27.09 12.38 -40.34
N PRO A 704 27.45 13.68 -40.18
CA PRO A 704 28.39 14.36 -41.10
C PRO A 704 29.74 13.64 -41.11
N ASP A 705 30.34 13.49 -42.31
CA ASP A 705 31.64 12.85 -42.48
C ASP A 705 32.77 13.60 -41.77
N GLU A 706 32.59 14.91 -41.54
CA GLU A 706 33.50 15.81 -40.84
C GLU A 706 33.04 16.06 -39.40
N ALA A 707 32.28 15.14 -38.78
CA ALA A 707 31.89 15.26 -37.39
C ALA A 707 33.13 15.37 -36.49
N PRO A 708 33.19 16.33 -35.54
CA PRO A 708 34.38 16.54 -34.75
C PRO A 708 34.67 15.29 -33.88
N ALA A 709 35.71 14.53 -34.28
CA ALA A 709 36.22 13.47 -33.42
C ALA A 709 36.97 14.14 -32.26
N GLY A 710 36.49 14.01 -31.05
CA GLY A 710 37.18 14.48 -29.82
C GLY A 710 37.87 13.32 -29.13
N PRO A 711 38.70 13.64 -28.11
CA PRO A 711 39.18 12.61 -27.18
C PRO A 711 38.01 11.91 -26.51
N PRO A 712 38.18 10.69 -26.00
CA PRO A 712 37.11 9.96 -25.31
C PRO A 712 36.52 10.81 -24.19
N TRP A 713 35.20 11.04 -24.26
CA TRP A 713 34.47 11.86 -23.30
C TRP A 713 33.26 11.09 -22.76
N THR A 714 32.98 11.23 -21.47
CA THR A 714 31.82 10.62 -20.82
C THR A 714 30.84 11.70 -20.40
N PHE A 715 29.58 11.57 -20.80
CA PHE A 715 28.53 12.52 -20.50
C PHE A 715 27.46 11.90 -19.60
N ASN A 716 26.83 12.73 -18.75
CA ASN A 716 25.49 12.42 -18.27
C ASN A 716 24.44 12.92 -19.28
N ILE A 717 23.33 12.22 -19.45
CA ILE A 717 22.23 12.67 -20.32
C ILE A 717 21.09 13.24 -19.47
N GLN A 718 20.76 14.53 -19.73
CA GLN A 718 19.50 15.11 -19.28
C GLN A 718 18.42 14.75 -20.27
N ASP A 719 17.64 13.72 -19.97
CA ASP A 719 16.47 13.36 -20.76
C ASP A 719 15.38 14.42 -20.62
N ALA A 720 14.92 14.92 -21.78
CA ALA A 720 13.96 16.00 -21.84
C ALA A 720 12.54 15.49 -21.51
N CYS A 721 11.80 16.23 -20.66
CA CYS A 721 10.45 15.82 -20.24
C CYS A 721 9.45 15.66 -21.39
N GLY A 722 9.62 16.39 -22.50
CA GLY A 722 8.80 16.21 -23.73
C GLY A 722 9.05 14.89 -24.47
N ALA A 723 10.08 14.12 -24.11
CA ALA A 723 10.36 12.79 -24.65
C ALA A 723 9.96 11.65 -23.70
N ARG A 724 9.44 11.94 -22.51
CA ARG A 724 9.19 10.97 -21.44
C ARG A 724 8.43 9.72 -21.89
N GLN A 725 7.40 9.88 -22.71
CA GLN A 725 6.56 8.80 -23.21
C GLN A 725 7.05 8.20 -24.55
N PHE A 726 8.26 8.57 -24.99
CA PHE A 726 8.80 8.21 -26.31
C PHE A 726 10.17 7.54 -26.19
N PRO A 727 10.25 6.26 -25.80
CA PRO A 727 11.50 5.56 -25.53
C PRO A 727 12.44 5.53 -26.75
N GLN A 728 11.89 5.51 -27.98
CA GLN A 728 12.67 5.56 -29.20
C GLN A 728 13.55 6.81 -29.29
N ILE A 729 13.12 7.95 -28.75
CA ILE A 729 13.91 9.19 -28.73
C ILE A 729 15.10 9.05 -27.76
N HIS A 730 14.88 8.44 -26.60
CA HIS A 730 15.95 8.17 -25.62
C HIS A 730 17.04 7.29 -26.22
N ASP A 731 16.64 6.24 -26.94
CA ASP A 731 17.57 5.31 -27.59
C ASP A 731 18.28 5.97 -28.78
N ALA A 732 17.56 6.77 -29.59
CA ALA A 732 18.16 7.47 -30.70
C ALA A 732 19.25 8.46 -30.26
N VAL A 733 19.04 9.18 -29.17
CA VAL A 733 20.04 10.11 -28.64
C VAL A 733 21.27 9.37 -28.09
N ARG A 734 21.08 8.24 -27.39
CA ARG A 734 22.20 7.43 -26.87
C ARG A 734 23.02 6.83 -28.02
N ARG A 735 22.35 6.32 -29.06
CA ARG A 735 23.03 5.82 -30.24
C ARG A 735 23.84 6.93 -30.91
N LEU A 736 23.26 8.13 -31.10
CA LEU A 736 23.97 9.25 -31.69
C LEU A 736 25.25 9.63 -30.89
N VAL A 737 25.20 9.59 -29.56
CA VAL A 737 26.36 9.85 -28.71
C VAL A 737 27.41 8.75 -28.89
N ALA A 738 26.99 7.48 -28.96
CA ALA A 738 27.89 6.34 -29.17
C ALA A 738 28.54 6.34 -30.58
N ASP A 739 27.78 6.70 -31.63
CA ASP A 739 28.27 6.78 -33.00
C ASP A 739 29.31 7.90 -33.20
N LEU A 740 29.45 8.79 -32.21
CA LEU A 740 30.51 9.81 -32.13
C LEU A 740 31.68 9.42 -31.24
N ASP A 741 31.77 8.14 -30.84
CA ASP A 741 32.79 7.57 -29.94
C ASP A 741 32.78 8.18 -28.53
N TYR A 742 31.64 8.69 -28.04
CA TYR A 742 31.47 9.17 -26.68
C TYR A 742 30.69 8.14 -25.80
N SER A 743 30.99 8.14 -24.51
CA SER A 743 30.34 7.27 -23.52
C SER A 743 29.24 8.00 -22.76
N VAL A 744 28.26 7.25 -22.27
CA VAL A 744 27.17 7.75 -21.42
C VAL A 744 27.27 7.09 -20.06
N GLU A 745 27.30 7.90 -18.99
CA GLU A 745 27.09 7.46 -17.62
C GLU A 745 25.66 7.87 -17.21
N GLU A 746 24.81 6.89 -16.93
CA GLU A 746 23.40 7.17 -16.61
C GLU A 746 23.26 7.75 -15.22
N MET A 747 22.44 8.77 -15.06
CA MET A 747 22.05 9.30 -13.75
C MET A 747 21.00 8.40 -13.11
N ALA A 748 20.80 8.51 -11.79
CA ALA A 748 19.85 7.69 -11.04
C ALA A 748 18.41 7.79 -11.62
N HIS A 749 17.99 9.00 -11.98
CA HIS A 749 16.72 9.24 -12.68
C HIS A 749 17.00 9.57 -14.14
N ASN A 750 16.80 8.62 -15.01
CA ASN A 750 17.01 8.73 -16.47
C ASN A 750 15.76 8.34 -17.25
N ARG A 751 15.78 8.54 -18.56
CA ARG A 751 14.73 8.16 -19.51
C ARG A 751 13.35 8.67 -19.07
N GLU A 752 12.35 7.78 -18.95
CA GLU A 752 10.99 8.12 -18.52
C GLU A 752 10.92 8.60 -17.06
N ARG A 753 11.90 8.26 -16.23
CA ARG A 753 11.98 8.73 -14.83
C ARG A 753 12.82 9.98 -14.63
N SER A 754 13.35 10.57 -15.70
CA SER A 754 14.22 11.75 -15.62
C SER A 754 13.56 12.92 -14.88
N ILE A 755 14.31 13.55 -13.96
CA ILE A 755 13.88 14.74 -13.22
C ILE A 755 13.86 15.96 -14.16
N CYS A 756 12.85 16.84 -13.99
CA CYS A 756 12.74 18.07 -14.77
C CYS A 756 13.93 19.01 -14.55
N CYS A 757 14.40 19.65 -15.64
CA CYS A 757 15.44 20.67 -15.56
C CYS A 757 15.01 21.98 -14.85
N GLY A 758 13.72 22.15 -14.52
CA GLY A 758 13.16 23.34 -13.91
C GLY A 758 12.66 24.42 -14.89
N SER A 759 12.68 24.16 -16.23
CA SER A 759 12.14 25.10 -17.23
C SER A 759 10.68 24.83 -17.61
N GLY A 760 10.15 23.64 -17.33
CA GLY A 760 8.82 23.22 -17.76
C GLY A 760 7.70 24.13 -17.24
N GLY A 761 6.51 24.03 -17.88
CA GLY A 761 5.28 24.73 -17.44
C GLY A 761 5.36 26.23 -17.33
N MET A 762 6.39 26.88 -17.88
CA MET A 762 6.69 28.32 -17.75
C MET A 762 6.89 28.80 -16.31
N VAL A 763 7.12 27.88 -15.36
CA VAL A 763 7.29 28.13 -13.92
C VAL A 763 8.37 29.17 -13.61
N PRO A 764 9.53 29.22 -14.31
CA PRO A 764 10.55 30.25 -14.03
C PRO A 764 10.06 31.71 -14.08
N ALA A 765 8.97 31.98 -14.80
CA ALA A 765 8.40 33.32 -14.88
C ALA A 765 7.63 33.72 -13.61
N VAL A 766 6.98 32.78 -12.95
CA VAL A 766 6.04 33.04 -11.84
C VAL A 766 6.53 32.52 -10.49
N ALA A 767 7.25 31.41 -10.47
CA ALA A 767 7.79 30.80 -9.26
C ALA A 767 9.29 30.45 -9.41
N PRO A 768 10.19 31.45 -9.55
CA PRO A 768 11.61 31.24 -9.87
C PRO A 768 12.36 30.42 -8.81
N MET A 769 11.99 30.55 -7.53
CA MET A 769 12.61 29.78 -6.44
C MET A 769 12.25 28.30 -6.53
N LEU A 770 11.01 27.94 -6.83
CA LEU A 770 10.59 26.55 -7.02
C LEU A 770 11.27 25.95 -8.25
N ALA A 771 11.34 26.71 -9.34
CA ALA A 771 12.07 26.31 -10.54
C ALA A 771 13.57 26.08 -10.25
N ARG A 772 14.18 26.90 -9.36
CA ARG A 772 15.55 26.72 -8.90
C ARG A 772 15.73 25.42 -8.11
N ARG A 773 14.87 25.17 -7.12
CA ARG A 773 14.88 23.92 -6.33
C ARG A 773 14.81 22.68 -7.22
N MET A 774 13.97 22.68 -8.27
CA MET A 774 13.89 21.59 -9.22
C MET A 774 15.19 21.43 -10.03
N THR A 775 15.82 22.56 -10.43
CA THR A 775 17.11 22.52 -11.12
C THR A 775 18.21 21.96 -10.22
N ASP A 776 18.28 22.40 -8.97
CA ASP A 776 19.28 21.97 -8.00
C ASP A 776 19.09 20.48 -7.67
N PHE A 777 17.84 20.00 -7.53
CA PHE A 777 17.53 18.58 -7.36
C PHE A 777 18.02 17.75 -8.56
N ARG A 778 17.86 18.23 -9.79
CA ARG A 778 18.40 17.54 -10.96
C ARG A 778 19.92 17.52 -10.99
N LEU A 779 20.57 18.64 -10.67
CA LEU A 779 22.02 18.75 -10.69
C LEU A 779 22.72 17.97 -9.56
N SER A 780 22.01 17.63 -8.48
CA SER A 780 22.59 16.79 -7.41
C SER A 780 22.92 15.37 -7.87
N GLU A 781 22.38 14.92 -9.02
CA GLU A 781 22.68 13.62 -9.62
C GLU A 781 23.77 13.67 -10.69
N ALA A 782 24.11 14.89 -11.17
CA ALA A 782 25.04 15.06 -12.28
C ALA A 782 26.49 15.09 -11.77
N ASN A 783 27.28 14.09 -12.14
CA ASN A 783 28.70 13.96 -11.82
C ASN A 783 29.62 14.13 -13.05
N ARG A 784 29.04 14.35 -14.25
CA ARG A 784 29.71 14.58 -15.54
C ARG A 784 29.14 15.81 -16.23
N ASP A 785 29.81 16.26 -17.31
CA ASP A 785 29.25 17.23 -18.24
C ASP A 785 27.92 16.74 -18.78
N LEU A 786 26.92 17.62 -18.87
CA LEU A 786 25.58 17.27 -19.31
C LEU A 786 25.39 17.44 -20.81
N VAL A 787 24.80 16.44 -21.43
CA VAL A 787 24.22 16.53 -22.77
C VAL A 787 22.70 16.46 -22.67
N THR A 788 21.98 17.31 -23.37
CA THR A 788 20.52 17.28 -23.47
C THR A 788 20.06 17.50 -24.91
N TYR A 789 18.89 17.05 -25.23
CA TYR A 789 18.26 17.21 -26.55
C TYR A 789 17.06 18.16 -26.52
N CYS A 790 17.09 19.12 -25.58
CA CYS A 790 16.15 20.23 -25.46
C CYS A 790 16.89 21.53 -25.19
N ALA A 791 16.76 22.52 -26.11
CA ALA A 791 17.44 23.79 -26.00
C ALA A 791 17.04 24.59 -24.74
N SER A 792 15.81 24.41 -24.22
CA SER A 792 15.37 25.03 -22.97
C SER A 792 16.03 24.38 -21.73
N CYS A 793 16.22 23.05 -21.74
CA CYS A 793 16.99 22.36 -20.70
C CYS A 793 18.45 22.84 -20.71
N ARG A 794 19.10 22.86 -21.88
CA ARG A 794 20.46 23.39 -22.02
C ARG A 794 20.59 24.80 -21.46
N ALA A 795 19.66 25.69 -21.83
CA ALA A 795 19.71 27.07 -21.38
C ALA A 795 19.50 27.21 -19.87
N ARG A 796 18.66 26.38 -19.28
CA ARG A 796 18.38 26.39 -17.83
C ARG A 796 19.56 25.88 -17.01
N LEU A 797 20.11 24.73 -17.39
CA LEU A 797 21.21 24.07 -16.67
C LEU A 797 22.51 24.88 -16.84
N ALA A 798 22.85 25.35 -18.03
CA ALA A 798 24.03 26.21 -18.25
C ALA A 798 23.97 27.54 -17.48
N LYS A 799 22.77 28.05 -17.13
CA LYS A 799 22.60 29.25 -16.29
C LYS A 799 23.14 29.09 -14.86
N THR A 800 23.27 27.86 -14.38
CA THR A 800 23.82 27.56 -13.05
C THR A 800 25.36 27.51 -13.05
N GLY A 801 25.99 27.56 -14.23
CA GLY A 801 27.43 27.35 -14.40
C GLY A 801 27.82 25.90 -14.68
N HIS A 802 26.86 24.96 -14.67
CA HIS A 802 27.16 23.56 -14.98
C HIS A 802 27.42 23.37 -16.47
N PRO A 803 28.54 22.71 -16.88
CA PRO A 803 28.84 22.44 -18.28
C PRO A 803 27.73 21.65 -18.95
N THR A 804 27.04 22.24 -19.92
CA THR A 804 25.85 21.64 -20.56
C THR A 804 25.81 21.94 -22.04
N LEU A 805 25.64 20.90 -22.88
CA LEU A 805 25.54 20.96 -24.32
C LEU A 805 24.16 20.55 -24.82
N HIS A 806 23.80 21.04 -26.01
CA HIS A 806 22.75 20.38 -26.79
C HIS A 806 23.37 19.24 -27.61
N VAL A 807 22.70 18.08 -27.68
CA VAL A 807 23.27 16.90 -28.36
C VAL A 807 23.68 17.18 -29.82
N LEU A 808 22.97 18.08 -30.52
CA LEU A 808 23.35 18.51 -31.90
C LEU A 808 24.62 19.38 -31.95
N ASP A 809 25.13 19.90 -30.79
CA ASP A 809 26.43 20.57 -30.80
C ASP A 809 27.55 19.55 -31.11
N LEU A 810 27.39 18.29 -30.70
CA LEU A 810 28.42 17.27 -30.87
C LEU A 810 28.76 17.04 -32.37
N PRO A 811 27.80 16.75 -33.29
CA PRO A 811 28.09 16.52 -34.69
C PRO A 811 28.19 17.79 -35.53
N PHE A 812 27.64 18.96 -35.11
CA PHE A 812 27.48 20.15 -35.94
C PHE A 812 28.21 21.41 -35.46
N ASN A 813 28.92 21.34 -34.29
CA ASN A 813 29.68 22.45 -33.78
C ASN A 813 31.14 22.04 -33.54
N PRO A 814 32.08 22.42 -34.39
CA PRO A 814 33.49 22.06 -34.25
C PRO A 814 34.10 22.58 -32.93
N ASN A 815 33.53 23.63 -32.34
CA ASN A 815 34.00 24.24 -31.08
C ASN A 815 33.10 23.87 -29.89
N TRP A 816 32.49 22.68 -29.90
CA TRP A 816 31.54 22.28 -28.86
C TRP A 816 32.16 22.27 -27.44
N GLN A 817 33.43 21.93 -27.30
CA GLN A 817 34.16 21.94 -26.02
C GLN A 817 34.19 23.32 -25.35
N GLN A 818 34.28 24.40 -26.15
CA GLN A 818 34.20 25.77 -25.63
C GLN A 818 32.75 26.19 -25.35
N SER A 819 31.83 25.64 -26.09
CA SER A 819 30.38 25.98 -25.98
C SER A 819 29.71 25.42 -24.74
N LYS A 820 30.25 24.35 -24.09
CA LYS A 820 29.67 23.71 -22.94
C LYS A 820 29.58 24.61 -21.69
N THR A 821 30.48 25.54 -21.54
CA THR A 821 30.56 26.52 -20.42
C THR A 821 29.95 27.87 -20.77
N GLN A 822 29.55 28.10 -22.01
CA GLN A 822 29.00 29.39 -22.44
C GLN A 822 27.59 29.60 -21.86
N PRO A 823 27.31 30.76 -21.25
CA PRO A 823 25.96 31.09 -20.80
C PRO A 823 25.01 31.19 -21.97
N PRO A 824 23.71 30.91 -21.75
CA PRO A 824 22.72 31.06 -22.80
C PRO A 824 22.59 32.54 -23.24
N PRO A 825 22.34 32.82 -24.51
CA PRO A 825 22.15 34.19 -24.99
C PRO A 825 20.94 34.87 -24.34
N HIS A 826 21.07 36.16 -24.01
CA HIS A 826 19.95 36.95 -23.46
C HIS A 826 18.85 37.15 -24.52
N SER A 827 17.67 37.61 -24.08
CA SER A 827 16.46 37.64 -24.88
C SER A 827 16.60 38.42 -26.18
N LEU A 828 17.21 39.63 -26.18
CA LEU A 828 17.42 40.46 -27.36
C LEU A 828 18.34 39.77 -28.40
N LEU A 829 19.42 39.15 -27.94
CA LEU A 829 20.34 38.41 -28.78
C LEU A 829 19.66 37.20 -29.45
N ARG A 830 18.77 36.51 -28.72
CA ARG A 830 17.97 35.40 -29.30
C ARG A 830 17.07 35.85 -30.41
N TRP A 831 16.41 37.01 -30.23
CA TRP A 831 15.57 37.61 -31.29
C TRP A 831 16.39 38.01 -32.54
N TRP A 832 17.52 38.69 -32.33
CA TRP A 832 18.41 39.08 -33.38
C TRP A 832 18.97 37.86 -34.16
N ARG A 833 19.36 36.79 -33.45
CA ARG A 833 19.80 35.52 -34.03
C ARG A 833 18.72 34.86 -34.88
N ARG A 834 17.47 34.80 -34.42
CA ARG A 834 16.34 34.27 -35.20
C ARG A 834 16.09 35.09 -36.46
N TRP A 835 16.12 36.41 -36.34
CA TRP A 835 15.96 37.29 -37.50
C TRP A 835 17.11 37.08 -38.50
N ARG A 836 18.36 37.08 -38.10
CA ARG A 836 19.50 36.78 -38.94
C ARG A 836 19.43 35.40 -39.59
N LEU A 837 18.99 34.37 -38.90
CA LEU A 837 18.78 33.03 -39.41
C LEU A 837 17.76 33.05 -40.56
N LYS A 838 16.65 33.75 -40.37
CA LYS A 838 15.66 33.94 -41.43
C LYS A 838 16.25 34.67 -42.64
N GLN A 839 16.97 35.80 -42.45
CA GLN A 839 17.61 36.54 -43.52
C GLN A 839 18.63 35.69 -44.30
N HIS A 840 19.41 34.88 -43.61
CA HIS A 840 20.37 33.95 -44.23
C HIS A 840 19.65 33.00 -45.20
N PHE A 841 18.53 32.41 -44.79
CA PHE A 841 17.79 31.51 -45.67
C PHE A 841 16.96 32.23 -46.77
N LEU A 842 16.61 33.50 -46.60
CA LEU A 842 15.97 34.31 -47.65
C LEU A 842 16.98 34.75 -48.74
N GLY A 843 18.24 35.09 -48.37
CA GLY A 843 19.29 35.57 -49.22
C GLY A 843 20.07 34.51 -50.03
N GLY A 844 19.54 33.28 -50.14
CA GLY A 844 20.17 32.22 -50.93
C GLY A 844 21.31 31.44 -50.21
N GLY A 845 21.56 31.75 -48.94
CA GLY A 845 22.48 30.97 -48.09
C GLY A 845 21.85 29.62 -47.72
N GLY A 846 22.16 28.58 -48.47
CA GLY A 846 21.63 27.23 -48.19
C GLY A 846 22.46 26.16 -48.83
#